data_85217bd416b6350c83a0ba970864669e
#
_entry.id   85217bd416b6350c83a0ba970864669e
#
_cell.length_a   1.000
_cell.length_b   1.000
_cell.length_c   1.000
_cell.angle_alpha   90.00
_cell.angle_beta   90.00
_cell.angle_gamma   90.00
#
_symmetry.space_group_name_H-M   'P 1'
#
loop_
_entity.id
_entity.type
_entity.pdbx_description
1 polymer ?
#
loop_
_entity_poly.entity_id
_entity_poly.type
_entity_poly.pdbx_seq_one_letter_code
_entity_poly.pdbx_strand_id
1 'polypeptide(L)'
;MTQAGIILGTAAYMSPEQAKGKPADRRSDLWAFGCVLYEMLTGARAFAGEDVGDTLAAVLRGEPDWRKLSTETPAPIRRLLRRCLEKDRRRRLADAADARLELDEPAAESTAPIPAPPASNPVPRPLWKRAAPIVAAVLIGALAAGSALRRFTPTVAPSVARFTLTLPEGQEYTNTGRPVVAISPDGTRIAYVANQRLYARALWEAEAKPIAGTDFGSAILNPVFSPDGQMIAFWQIADATIKRIALVGGAAVTICRAANPFGMSWTRDGILIGQGDRIVRCNASGGTPETIVTAQNGEIIAGPQRLPGTNAVLFTAAPREVSAGADRFEKGQVVMQSLDDGRRMVVVETGNAGRYLLSGHLVYVVGGVLFAAGFDPRAPTVVSGVPVIEGIRPTSSGEAHISVSETGSLLYVPAPAAVASSQRDLALLDLKGGASPLKLRPAPYEHPRLSPDGTRVAFNSDTGTVAIVWIYDLSGTTAMRRLTLVGRNRFPVWSPDGQHVAFQSDREGDLGIFRQRADGTGTAERFTKADPGTSHVPQSWSPDGRYLLYDTVPDPPRGGKSLMILSVADKTSMPFGDVRSAFATSATFSPDGQWVAYTVSAQATGTRTYVQPFPATGTQYEIGVGSHPVWSSDGTSLFSSPGPGQFRSVSVTTKPTFATGDPVPVQRASLASSTLTGVGNRAYDIGRNGKVVGLIETGVGANTPGSASQMQIVLNWFEELKQRTAVQ
;
A
#
# COMPACT_ATOMS: atom_id res chain seq x y z
N MET A 1 -29.07 18.38 5.93
CA MET A 1 -30.07 18.78 4.93
C MET A 1 -29.79 18.00 3.66
N THR A 2 -30.62 17.03 3.36
CA THR A 2 -30.49 16.08 2.28
C THR A 2 -30.69 16.78 0.93
N GLN A 3 -29.78 16.58 0.00
CA GLN A 3 -29.86 17.08 -1.39
C GLN A 3 -31.05 16.45 -2.12
N ALA A 4 -32.23 17.07 -2.00
CA ALA A 4 -33.47 16.65 -2.65
C ALA A 4 -33.50 16.94 -4.18
N GLY A 5 -32.54 17.68 -4.73
CA GLY A 5 -32.57 18.14 -6.13
C GLY A 5 -32.08 17.14 -7.18
N ILE A 6 -31.23 16.18 -6.82
CA ILE A 6 -30.62 15.24 -7.80
C ILE A 6 -31.51 14.02 -8.06
N ILE A 7 -32.37 13.64 -7.12
CA ILE A 7 -33.28 12.49 -7.27
C ILE A 7 -34.49 12.84 -8.15
N LEU A 8 -34.91 14.11 -8.20
CA LEU A 8 -36.10 14.54 -8.93
C LEU A 8 -36.00 14.34 -10.45
N GLY A 9 -34.82 14.50 -11.05
CA GLY A 9 -34.58 14.32 -12.49
C GLY A 9 -34.53 12.86 -12.94
N THR A 10 -34.05 11.95 -12.09
CA THR A 10 -33.76 10.56 -12.45
C THR A 10 -34.97 9.63 -12.23
N ALA A 11 -35.88 9.96 -11.33
CA ALA A 11 -37.03 9.12 -11.00
C ALA A 11 -37.96 8.85 -12.20
N ALA A 12 -38.12 9.83 -13.13
CA ALA A 12 -38.96 9.74 -14.29
C ALA A 12 -38.53 8.69 -15.35
N TYR A 13 -37.26 8.25 -15.29
CA TYR A 13 -36.68 7.26 -16.21
C TYR A 13 -36.47 5.89 -15.56
N MET A 14 -36.75 5.75 -14.27
CA MET A 14 -36.63 4.47 -13.55
C MET A 14 -37.65 3.47 -14.08
N SER A 15 -37.23 2.21 -14.23
CA SER A 15 -38.17 1.14 -14.59
C SER A 15 -39.04 0.74 -13.39
N PRO A 16 -40.23 0.12 -13.64
CA PRO A 16 -41.10 -0.32 -12.53
C PRO A 16 -40.45 -1.27 -11.55
N GLU A 17 -39.52 -2.09 -11.98
CA GLU A 17 -38.74 -2.99 -11.10
C GLU A 17 -37.75 -2.22 -10.22
N GLN A 18 -37.07 -1.19 -10.76
CA GLN A 18 -36.17 -0.32 -9.99
C GLN A 18 -36.96 0.51 -8.98
N ALA A 19 -38.13 1.04 -9.37
CA ALA A 19 -39.03 1.77 -8.47
C ALA A 19 -39.56 0.90 -7.31
N LYS A 20 -39.61 -0.45 -7.50
CA LYS A 20 -39.97 -1.44 -6.48
C LYS A 20 -38.77 -1.98 -5.68
N GLY A 21 -37.55 -1.48 -5.89
CA GLY A 21 -36.35 -1.99 -5.27
C GLY A 21 -35.95 -3.42 -5.68
N LYS A 22 -36.44 -3.91 -6.81
CA LYS A 22 -36.11 -5.23 -7.34
C LYS A 22 -34.84 -5.17 -8.21
N PRO A 23 -34.07 -6.27 -8.34
CA PRO A 23 -32.91 -6.30 -9.22
C PRO A 23 -33.24 -5.88 -10.64
N ALA A 24 -32.49 -4.89 -11.17
CA ALA A 24 -32.57 -4.42 -12.54
C ALA A 24 -31.79 -5.38 -13.46
N ASP A 25 -32.25 -5.53 -14.71
CA ASP A 25 -31.52 -6.16 -15.80
C ASP A 25 -31.52 -5.27 -17.05
N ARG A 26 -30.95 -5.73 -18.15
CA ARG A 26 -30.88 -5.02 -19.43
C ARG A 26 -32.22 -4.47 -19.95
N ARG A 27 -33.35 -5.01 -19.50
CA ARG A 27 -34.70 -4.52 -19.86
C ARG A 27 -35.06 -3.21 -19.16
N SER A 28 -34.35 -2.90 -18.05
CA SER A 28 -34.49 -1.60 -17.40
C SER A 28 -33.84 -0.48 -18.21
N ASP A 29 -32.77 -0.78 -18.97
CA ASP A 29 -32.14 0.16 -19.91
C ASP A 29 -33.04 0.43 -21.11
N LEU A 30 -33.75 -0.60 -21.60
CA LEU A 30 -34.74 -0.45 -22.68
C LEU A 30 -35.96 0.38 -22.25
N TRP A 31 -36.36 0.27 -20.99
CA TRP A 31 -37.37 1.15 -20.42
C TRP A 31 -36.90 2.61 -20.39
N ALA A 32 -35.69 2.87 -19.88
CA ALA A 32 -35.10 4.21 -19.84
C ALA A 32 -34.95 4.80 -21.25
N PHE A 33 -34.50 3.98 -22.22
CA PHE A 33 -34.46 4.36 -23.63
C PHE A 33 -35.87 4.74 -24.16
N GLY A 34 -36.89 3.95 -23.85
CA GLY A 34 -38.28 4.26 -24.21
C GLY A 34 -38.77 5.59 -23.61
N CYS A 35 -38.44 5.89 -22.36
CA CYS A 35 -38.76 7.17 -21.73
C CYS A 35 -38.10 8.35 -22.45
N VAL A 36 -36.81 8.25 -22.75
CA VAL A 36 -36.04 9.29 -23.46
C VAL A 36 -36.58 9.47 -24.89
N LEU A 37 -36.81 8.38 -25.62
CA LEU A 37 -37.36 8.45 -26.99
C LEU A 37 -38.75 9.08 -27.01
N TYR A 38 -39.61 8.75 -26.04
CA TYR A 38 -40.94 9.37 -25.92
C TYR A 38 -40.79 10.88 -25.67
N GLU A 39 -39.90 11.30 -24.74
CA GLU A 39 -39.66 12.71 -24.44
C GLU A 39 -39.10 13.48 -25.62
N MET A 40 -38.18 12.89 -26.38
CA MET A 40 -37.64 13.48 -27.62
C MET A 40 -38.73 13.70 -28.71
N LEU A 41 -39.71 12.80 -28.81
CA LEU A 41 -40.77 12.88 -29.81
C LEU A 41 -41.95 13.76 -29.40
N THR A 42 -42.16 13.95 -28.11
CA THR A 42 -43.35 14.67 -27.59
C THR A 42 -43.01 15.99 -26.88
N GLY A 43 -41.72 16.22 -26.55
CA GLY A 43 -41.30 17.33 -25.72
C GLY A 43 -41.78 17.24 -24.24
N ALA A 44 -42.35 16.08 -23.83
CA ALA A 44 -42.88 15.88 -22.49
C ALA A 44 -42.44 14.53 -21.94
N ARG A 45 -42.24 14.48 -20.62
CA ARG A 45 -41.87 13.22 -19.95
C ARG A 45 -42.98 12.17 -20.08
N ALA A 46 -42.59 10.92 -20.29
CA ALA A 46 -43.52 9.80 -20.36
C ALA A 46 -44.28 9.59 -19.05
N PHE A 47 -43.59 9.84 -17.91
CA PHE A 47 -44.13 9.76 -16.57
C PHE A 47 -43.67 11.00 -15.79
N ALA A 48 -44.60 11.83 -15.36
CA ALA A 48 -44.35 13.04 -14.61
C ALA A 48 -45.29 13.10 -13.38
N GLY A 49 -44.80 13.64 -12.27
CA GLY A 49 -45.54 13.91 -11.06
C GLY A 49 -45.07 15.24 -10.45
N GLU A 50 -45.83 15.78 -9.50
CA GLU A 50 -45.50 17.02 -8.81
C GLU A 50 -44.29 16.83 -7.89
N ASP A 51 -44.10 15.60 -7.37
CA ASP A 51 -42.96 15.23 -6.54
C ASP A 51 -42.37 13.88 -6.97
N VAL A 52 -41.34 13.37 -6.23
CA VAL A 52 -40.70 12.08 -6.49
C VAL A 52 -41.66 10.92 -6.26
N GLY A 53 -42.53 11.00 -5.25
CA GLY A 53 -43.52 9.98 -4.91
C GLY A 53 -44.55 9.83 -6.03
N ASP A 54 -45.09 10.97 -6.50
CA ASP A 54 -46.04 11.01 -7.64
C ASP A 54 -45.41 10.51 -8.93
N THR A 55 -44.14 10.87 -9.20
CA THR A 55 -43.41 10.38 -10.35
C THR A 55 -43.25 8.86 -10.31
N LEU A 56 -42.86 8.31 -9.14
CA LEU A 56 -42.75 6.86 -8.94
C LEU A 56 -44.11 6.15 -9.04
N ALA A 57 -45.18 6.77 -8.52
CA ALA A 57 -46.55 6.25 -8.68
C ALA A 57 -46.97 6.22 -10.18
N ALA A 58 -46.64 7.24 -10.94
CA ALA A 58 -46.87 7.28 -12.38
C ALA A 58 -46.07 6.20 -13.12
N VAL A 59 -44.80 5.97 -12.77
CA VAL A 59 -43.96 4.89 -13.30
C VAL A 59 -44.58 3.51 -13.00
N LEU A 60 -45.11 3.32 -11.81
CA LEU A 60 -45.65 2.03 -11.38
C LEU A 60 -47.06 1.72 -11.92
N ARG A 61 -47.92 2.72 -12.08
CA ARG A 61 -49.36 2.55 -12.38
C ARG A 61 -49.86 3.36 -13.54
N GLY A 62 -49.23 4.52 -13.87
CA GLY A 62 -49.67 5.43 -14.94
C GLY A 62 -49.29 4.89 -16.32
N GLU A 63 -50.02 5.33 -17.35
CA GLU A 63 -49.70 5.09 -18.76
C GLU A 63 -49.16 6.39 -19.38
N PRO A 64 -48.23 6.32 -20.37
CA PRO A 64 -47.84 7.50 -21.12
C PRO A 64 -49.02 8.07 -21.89
N ASP A 65 -49.12 9.39 -22.03
CA ASP A 65 -50.17 10.02 -22.83
C ASP A 65 -49.87 9.86 -24.32
N TRP A 66 -50.29 8.74 -24.89
CA TRP A 66 -50.07 8.39 -26.29
C TRP A 66 -50.66 9.40 -27.30
N ARG A 67 -51.55 10.31 -26.86
CA ARG A 67 -52.14 11.36 -27.71
C ARG A 67 -51.15 12.48 -28.04
N LYS A 68 -50.11 12.61 -27.23
CA LYS A 68 -49.01 13.58 -27.47
C LYS A 68 -48.08 13.16 -28.61
N LEU A 69 -48.08 11.91 -29.00
CA LEU A 69 -47.30 11.45 -30.14
C LEU A 69 -47.93 11.95 -31.45
N SER A 70 -47.15 12.64 -32.29
CA SER A 70 -47.58 13.14 -33.58
C SER A 70 -48.19 12.03 -34.46
N THR A 71 -49.27 12.29 -35.16
CA THR A 71 -49.87 11.36 -36.14
C THR A 71 -48.90 10.95 -37.24
N GLU A 72 -47.86 11.73 -37.49
CA GLU A 72 -46.81 11.45 -38.47
C GLU A 72 -45.72 10.52 -37.95
N THR A 73 -45.72 10.18 -36.64
CA THR A 73 -44.73 9.23 -36.07
C THR A 73 -44.90 7.87 -36.75
N PRO A 74 -43.88 7.30 -37.40
CA PRO A 74 -43.96 6.02 -38.11
C PRO A 74 -44.48 4.87 -37.24
N ALA A 75 -45.30 3.98 -37.82
CA ALA A 75 -45.88 2.86 -37.08
C ALA A 75 -44.85 1.96 -36.36
N PRO A 76 -43.67 1.66 -36.92
CA PRO A 76 -42.64 0.91 -36.24
C PRO A 76 -42.16 1.60 -34.95
N ILE A 77 -41.97 2.94 -34.96
CA ILE A 77 -41.55 3.71 -33.78
C ILE A 77 -42.63 3.72 -32.71
N ARG A 78 -43.89 3.82 -33.06
CA ARG A 78 -44.99 3.72 -32.09
C ARG A 78 -45.06 2.33 -31.45
N ARG A 79 -44.82 1.27 -32.23
CA ARG A 79 -44.79 -0.11 -31.76
C ARG A 79 -43.60 -0.32 -30.83
N LEU A 80 -42.41 0.17 -31.20
CA LEU A 80 -41.21 0.12 -30.42
C LEU A 80 -41.41 0.80 -29.04
N LEU A 81 -41.95 2.03 -29.02
CA LEU A 81 -42.23 2.77 -27.78
C LEU A 81 -43.15 2.00 -26.83
N ARG A 82 -44.24 1.43 -27.36
CA ARG A 82 -45.18 0.62 -26.55
C ARG A 82 -44.47 -0.60 -25.94
N ARG A 83 -43.61 -1.26 -26.72
CA ARG A 83 -42.85 -2.44 -26.23
C ARG A 83 -41.74 -2.08 -25.26
N CYS A 84 -41.12 -0.91 -25.39
CA CYS A 84 -40.13 -0.42 -24.42
C CYS A 84 -40.81 -0.01 -23.08
N LEU A 85 -41.96 0.64 -23.12
CA LEU A 85 -42.68 1.16 -21.96
C LEU A 85 -43.71 0.17 -21.37
N GLU A 86 -43.62 -1.13 -21.74
CA GLU A 86 -44.43 -2.20 -21.17
C GLU A 86 -44.06 -2.42 -19.69
N LYS A 87 -45.06 -2.38 -18.80
CA LYS A 87 -44.87 -2.50 -17.35
C LYS A 87 -44.46 -3.88 -16.93
N ASP A 88 -45.02 -4.90 -17.57
CA ASP A 88 -44.61 -6.28 -17.32
C ASP A 88 -43.26 -6.55 -18.01
N ARG A 89 -42.23 -6.71 -17.20
CA ARG A 89 -40.86 -7.02 -17.63
C ARG A 89 -40.78 -8.22 -18.58
N ARG A 90 -41.67 -9.21 -18.46
CA ARG A 90 -41.67 -10.40 -19.32
C ARG A 90 -42.20 -10.09 -20.74
N ARG A 91 -43.00 -9.05 -20.87
CA ARG A 91 -43.63 -8.63 -22.12
C ARG A 91 -42.86 -7.49 -22.80
N ARG A 92 -41.96 -6.84 -22.06
CA ARG A 92 -41.06 -5.81 -22.58
C ARG A 92 -40.01 -6.41 -23.52
N LEU A 93 -39.46 -5.59 -24.42
CA LEU A 93 -38.34 -5.99 -25.28
C LEU A 93 -37.22 -6.62 -24.45
N ALA A 94 -36.67 -7.72 -24.93
CA ALA A 94 -35.68 -8.49 -24.18
C ALA A 94 -34.26 -7.95 -24.38
N ASP A 95 -33.98 -7.31 -25.53
CA ASP A 95 -32.63 -6.92 -25.94
C ASP A 95 -32.69 -5.68 -26.86
N ALA A 96 -31.60 -4.90 -26.91
CA ALA A 96 -31.46 -3.77 -27.85
C ALA A 96 -31.44 -4.21 -29.33
N ALA A 97 -31.02 -5.45 -29.59
CA ALA A 97 -31.12 -6.02 -30.96
C ALA A 97 -32.57 -6.17 -31.41
N ASP A 98 -33.49 -6.53 -30.50
CA ASP A 98 -34.92 -6.60 -30.82
C ASP A 98 -35.48 -5.21 -31.18
N ALA A 99 -35.00 -4.16 -30.47
CA ALA A 99 -35.38 -2.78 -30.80
C ALA A 99 -34.92 -2.35 -32.19
N ARG A 100 -33.72 -2.78 -32.58
CA ARG A 100 -33.19 -2.51 -33.93
C ARG A 100 -33.99 -3.22 -35.02
N LEU A 101 -34.34 -4.47 -34.81
CA LEU A 101 -35.16 -5.23 -35.78
C LEU A 101 -36.54 -4.58 -36.01
N GLU A 102 -37.16 -4.04 -34.96
CA GLU A 102 -38.41 -3.31 -35.06
C GLU A 102 -38.30 -2.04 -35.91
N LEU A 103 -37.11 -1.41 -35.95
CA LEU A 103 -36.84 -0.21 -36.75
C LEU A 103 -36.48 -0.54 -38.22
N ASP A 104 -35.87 -1.70 -38.45
CA ASP A 104 -35.41 -2.14 -39.78
C ASP A 104 -36.52 -2.84 -40.59
N GLU A 105 -37.69 -3.18 -39.97
CA GLU A 105 -38.83 -3.73 -40.71
C GLU A 105 -39.47 -2.66 -41.59
N PRO A 106 -39.55 -2.88 -42.92
CA PRO A 106 -40.22 -1.95 -43.81
C PRO A 106 -41.73 -1.89 -43.50
N ALA A 107 -42.30 -0.69 -43.54
CA ALA A 107 -43.74 -0.47 -43.36
C ALA A 107 -44.54 -1.20 -44.44
N ALA A 108 -45.01 -2.38 -44.12
CA ALA A 108 -45.96 -3.09 -44.97
C ALA A 108 -47.28 -2.33 -44.91
N GLU A 109 -47.65 -1.70 -46.04
CA GLU A 109 -48.93 -1.06 -46.24
C GLU A 109 -50.07 -2.10 -46.12
N SER A 110 -50.98 -1.83 -45.21
CA SER A 110 -52.20 -2.59 -44.98
C SER A 110 -53.22 -2.16 -45.98
N THR A 111 -53.45 -2.99 -46.99
CA THR A 111 -54.66 -2.91 -47.80
C THR A 111 -55.53 -4.15 -47.55
N ALA A 112 -56.67 -3.93 -46.94
CA ALA A 112 -57.78 -4.89 -46.93
C ALA A 112 -58.54 -4.80 -48.26
N PRO A 113 -59.16 -5.84 -48.77
CA PRO A 113 -60.56 -6.15 -48.61
C PRO A 113 -61.08 -7.55 -49.01
N ILE A 114 -62.06 -7.97 -48.60
CA ILE A 114 -63.44 -8.43 -48.76
C ILE A 114 -63.80 -8.98 -50.17
N PRO A 115 -64.83 -9.95 -50.39
CA PRO A 115 -65.18 -11.18 -49.66
C PRO A 115 -65.37 -12.44 -50.58
N ALA A 116 -65.81 -13.53 -49.97
CA ALA A 116 -66.11 -14.87 -50.46
C ALA A 116 -67.11 -15.02 -51.57
N PRO A 117 -67.46 -16.21 -52.13
CA PRO A 117 -67.98 -17.38 -51.45
C PRO A 117 -67.62 -18.76 -52.04
N PRO A 118 -68.35 -19.85 -51.78
CA PRO A 118 -67.76 -21.05 -51.23
C PRO A 118 -67.81 -22.26 -52.17
N ALA A 119 -66.95 -23.27 -51.93
CA ALA A 119 -67.27 -24.65 -52.33
C ALA A 119 -66.29 -25.69 -51.79
N SER A 120 -66.87 -26.63 -51.08
CA SER A 120 -66.59 -28.07 -50.99
C SER A 120 -65.21 -28.59 -50.66
N ASN A 121 -65.20 -29.32 -49.55
CA ASN A 121 -64.16 -30.14 -49.00
C ASN A 121 -63.56 -31.21 -49.90
N PRO A 122 -62.26 -31.52 -49.75
CA PRO A 122 -61.93 -32.81 -49.16
C PRO A 122 -60.82 -32.68 -48.05
N VAL A 123 -60.84 -33.62 -47.15
CA VAL A 123 -60.07 -33.80 -45.90
C VAL A 123 -58.56 -33.67 -46.13
N PRO A 124 -57.82 -32.80 -45.44
CA PRO A 124 -56.36 -32.73 -45.54
C PRO A 124 -55.71 -33.63 -44.53
N ARG A 125 -54.77 -34.44 -45.00
CA ARG A 125 -53.73 -35.11 -44.14
C ARG A 125 -52.87 -34.07 -43.50
N PRO A 126 -52.44 -34.26 -42.22
CA PRO A 126 -51.75 -33.20 -41.44
C PRO A 126 -50.37 -32.84 -42.00
N LEU A 127 -50.22 -31.59 -42.47
CA LEU A 127 -49.03 -31.00 -43.06
C LEU A 127 -47.82 -30.93 -42.17
N TRP A 128 -47.98 -31.12 -40.85
CA TRP A 128 -46.89 -31.03 -39.87
C TRP A 128 -45.83 -32.14 -40.05
N LYS A 129 -46.18 -33.33 -40.61
CA LYS A 129 -45.22 -34.40 -40.91
C LYS A 129 -44.27 -34.11 -42.07
N ARG A 130 -44.62 -33.14 -42.95
CA ARG A 130 -43.75 -32.67 -44.05
C ARG A 130 -42.96 -31.41 -43.68
N ALA A 131 -43.45 -30.62 -42.72
CA ALA A 131 -42.76 -29.43 -42.23
C ALA A 131 -41.69 -29.72 -41.16
N ALA A 132 -41.83 -30.81 -40.38
CA ALA A 132 -40.91 -31.15 -39.32
C ALA A 132 -39.42 -31.26 -39.74
N PRO A 133 -39.04 -31.89 -40.87
CA PRO A 133 -37.64 -31.94 -41.28
C PRO A 133 -37.10 -30.56 -41.76
N ILE A 134 -37.97 -29.71 -42.32
CA ILE A 134 -37.60 -28.36 -42.80
C ILE A 134 -37.39 -27.45 -41.59
N VAL A 135 -38.27 -27.51 -40.59
CA VAL A 135 -38.14 -26.75 -39.34
C VAL A 135 -36.89 -27.20 -38.56
N ALA A 136 -36.63 -28.51 -38.50
CA ALA A 136 -35.41 -29.02 -37.88
C ALA A 136 -34.14 -28.57 -38.59
N ALA A 137 -34.13 -28.58 -39.94
CA ALA A 137 -32.98 -28.11 -40.72
C ALA A 137 -32.76 -26.58 -40.57
N VAL A 138 -33.83 -25.78 -40.51
CA VAL A 138 -33.75 -24.34 -40.25
C VAL A 138 -33.26 -24.05 -38.84
N LEU A 139 -33.70 -24.80 -37.82
CA LEU A 139 -33.21 -24.66 -36.44
C LEU A 139 -31.74 -25.06 -36.30
N ILE A 140 -31.31 -26.16 -36.94
CA ILE A 140 -29.91 -26.59 -36.95
C ILE A 140 -29.05 -25.57 -37.72
N GLY A 141 -29.53 -25.06 -38.86
CA GLY A 141 -28.86 -24.01 -39.61
C GLY A 141 -28.74 -22.69 -38.82
N ALA A 142 -29.81 -22.28 -38.12
CA ALA A 142 -29.79 -21.10 -37.27
C ALA A 142 -28.85 -21.27 -36.03
N LEU A 143 -28.81 -22.47 -35.42
CA LEU A 143 -27.86 -22.79 -34.33
C LEU A 143 -26.41 -22.83 -34.85
N ALA A 144 -26.19 -23.39 -36.04
CA ALA A 144 -24.84 -23.41 -36.63
C ALA A 144 -24.40 -22.02 -37.08
N ALA A 145 -25.26 -21.22 -37.69
CA ALA A 145 -24.99 -19.83 -38.05
C ALA A 145 -24.81 -18.96 -36.81
N GLY A 146 -25.64 -19.13 -35.76
CA GLY A 146 -25.49 -18.42 -34.48
C GLY A 146 -24.21 -18.75 -33.74
N SER A 147 -23.76 -20.02 -33.79
CA SER A 147 -22.49 -20.43 -33.22
C SER A 147 -21.28 -19.96 -34.04
N ALA A 148 -21.42 -19.92 -35.37
CA ALA A 148 -20.39 -19.35 -36.25
C ALA A 148 -20.29 -17.83 -36.10
N LEU A 149 -21.41 -17.10 -36.03
CA LEU A 149 -21.43 -15.66 -35.77
C LEU A 149 -20.82 -15.32 -34.42
N ARG A 150 -21.06 -16.11 -33.35
CA ARG A 150 -20.41 -15.92 -32.06
C ARG A 150 -18.88 -16.16 -32.10
N ARG A 151 -18.39 -17.01 -33.02
CA ARG A 151 -16.95 -17.24 -33.23
C ARG A 151 -16.27 -16.16 -34.06
N PHE A 152 -17.01 -15.46 -34.91
CA PHE A 152 -16.50 -14.46 -35.85
C PHE A 152 -16.82 -13.01 -35.49
N THR A 153 -17.61 -12.73 -34.42
CA THR A 153 -17.68 -11.37 -33.88
C THR A 153 -16.39 -11.12 -33.13
N PRO A 154 -15.50 -10.25 -33.63
CA PRO A 154 -14.33 -9.86 -32.82
C PRO A 154 -14.86 -9.15 -31.58
N THR A 155 -14.71 -9.78 -30.40
CA THR A 155 -14.84 -9.07 -29.15
C THR A 155 -13.75 -8.01 -29.17
N VAL A 156 -14.12 -6.75 -29.37
CA VAL A 156 -13.17 -5.64 -29.20
C VAL A 156 -12.65 -5.75 -27.76
N ALA A 157 -11.38 -6.15 -27.63
CA ALA A 157 -10.76 -6.23 -26.32
C ALA A 157 -10.89 -4.87 -25.65
N PRO A 158 -11.32 -4.81 -24.38
CA PRO A 158 -11.45 -3.55 -23.68
C PRO A 158 -10.11 -2.82 -23.68
N SER A 159 -10.12 -1.55 -24.07
CA SER A 159 -8.90 -0.75 -24.14
C SER A 159 -8.28 -0.59 -22.76
N VAL A 160 -6.96 -0.72 -22.67
CA VAL A 160 -6.19 -0.44 -21.45
C VAL A 160 -6.18 1.06 -21.22
N ALA A 161 -6.70 1.52 -20.09
CA ALA A 161 -6.73 2.92 -19.72
C ALA A 161 -5.79 3.17 -18.52
N ARG A 162 -5.00 4.24 -18.57
CA ARG A 162 -4.10 4.66 -17.49
C ARG A 162 -4.42 6.08 -17.08
N PHE A 163 -4.48 6.31 -15.77
CA PHE A 163 -4.65 7.66 -15.24
C PHE A 163 -3.98 7.81 -13.87
N THR A 164 -3.58 9.02 -13.58
CA THR A 164 -2.96 9.41 -12.32
C THR A 164 -4.03 9.98 -11.40
N LEU A 165 -4.06 9.51 -10.16
CA LEU A 165 -4.80 10.13 -9.08
C LEU A 165 -3.81 10.85 -8.18
N THR A 166 -3.97 12.16 -8.09
CA THR A 166 -3.25 13.00 -7.14
C THR A 166 -4.07 13.11 -5.85
N LEU A 167 -3.43 12.94 -4.70
CA LEU A 167 -4.08 13.18 -3.42
C LEU A 167 -4.44 14.66 -3.29
N PRO A 168 -5.55 15.01 -2.63
CA PRO A 168 -5.89 16.38 -2.30
C PRO A 168 -4.76 17.12 -1.57
N GLU A 169 -4.74 18.44 -1.69
CA GLU A 169 -3.77 19.28 -1.00
C GLU A 169 -3.78 19.03 0.51
N GLY A 170 -2.60 18.89 1.11
CA GLY A 170 -2.43 18.56 2.53
C GLY A 170 -2.62 17.08 2.88
N GLN A 171 -2.90 16.19 1.92
CA GLN A 171 -2.86 14.76 2.13
C GLN A 171 -1.51 14.17 1.66
N GLU A 172 -0.83 13.49 2.58
CA GLU A 172 0.42 12.80 2.31
C GLU A 172 0.36 11.36 2.80
N TYR A 173 0.99 10.45 2.06
CA TYR A 173 1.15 9.08 2.54
C TYR A 173 1.94 9.06 3.83
N THR A 174 1.36 8.50 4.87
CA THR A 174 1.92 8.59 6.22
C THR A 174 3.08 7.64 6.47
N ASN A 175 3.19 6.56 5.73
CA ASN A 175 4.29 5.59 5.85
C ASN A 175 4.44 4.81 4.55
N THR A 176 5.53 5.04 3.85
CA THR A 176 5.84 4.35 2.61
C THR A 176 6.75 3.14 2.79
N GLY A 177 7.13 2.80 4.02
CA GLY A 177 7.84 1.56 4.34
C GLY A 177 6.94 0.31 4.33
N ARG A 178 5.62 0.50 4.21
CA ARG A 178 4.59 -0.54 4.14
C ARG A 178 3.61 -0.21 3.03
N PRO A 179 2.88 -1.19 2.47
CA PRO A 179 1.79 -0.92 1.54
C PRO A 179 0.78 0.08 2.13
N VAL A 180 0.46 1.11 1.37
CA VAL A 180 -0.48 2.17 1.77
C VAL A 180 -1.68 2.26 0.83
N VAL A 181 -1.77 1.42 -0.19
CA VAL A 181 -2.85 1.41 -1.17
C VAL A 181 -3.44 0.02 -1.32
N ALA A 182 -4.74 -0.05 -1.60
CA ALA A 182 -5.46 -1.27 -1.93
C ALA A 182 -6.55 -0.98 -2.97
N ILE A 183 -6.86 -1.95 -3.83
CA ILE A 183 -7.99 -1.93 -4.75
C ILE A 183 -8.98 -3.05 -4.39
N SER A 184 -10.28 -2.80 -4.51
CA SER A 184 -11.31 -3.81 -4.25
C SER A 184 -11.24 -4.96 -5.25
N PRO A 185 -11.70 -6.17 -4.89
CA PRO A 185 -11.67 -7.33 -5.79
C PRO A 185 -12.37 -7.10 -7.12
N ASP A 186 -13.47 -6.35 -7.14
CA ASP A 186 -14.21 -5.97 -8.34
C ASP A 186 -13.54 -4.84 -9.16
N GLY A 187 -12.46 -4.24 -8.64
CA GLY A 187 -11.73 -3.17 -9.29
C GLY A 187 -12.42 -1.81 -9.30
N THR A 188 -13.53 -1.64 -8.56
CA THR A 188 -14.36 -0.43 -8.60
C THR A 188 -14.02 0.60 -7.53
N ARG A 189 -13.31 0.21 -6.48
CA ARG A 189 -12.96 1.07 -5.35
C ARG A 189 -11.49 0.95 -4.99
N ILE A 190 -10.95 2.06 -4.53
CA ILE A 190 -9.60 2.14 -3.98
C ILE A 190 -9.65 2.58 -2.53
N ALA A 191 -8.68 2.13 -1.76
CA ALA A 191 -8.42 2.62 -0.42
C ALA A 191 -6.94 2.99 -0.29
N TYR A 192 -6.66 4.02 0.50
CA TYR A 192 -5.28 4.42 0.78
C TYR A 192 -5.14 5.02 2.17
N VAL A 193 -3.92 5.00 2.68
CA VAL A 193 -3.57 5.58 3.98
C VAL A 193 -2.83 6.89 3.77
N ALA A 194 -3.45 7.98 4.21
CA ALA A 194 -2.83 9.31 4.26
C ALA A 194 -3.12 9.96 5.60
N ASN A 195 -2.21 10.81 6.11
CA ASN A 195 -2.36 11.52 7.37
C ASN A 195 -2.84 10.63 8.52
N GLN A 196 -2.34 9.38 8.59
CA GLN A 196 -2.69 8.34 9.57
C GLN A 196 -4.16 7.88 9.56
N ARG A 197 -4.91 8.19 8.52
CA ARG A 197 -6.30 7.78 8.33
C ARG A 197 -6.45 6.94 7.08
N LEU A 198 -7.47 6.11 7.08
CA LEU A 198 -7.89 5.38 5.90
C LEU A 198 -8.86 6.25 5.10
N TYR A 199 -8.62 6.35 3.81
CA TYR A 199 -9.50 6.97 2.84
C TYR A 199 -10.00 5.91 1.86
N ALA A 200 -11.24 6.05 1.43
CA ALA A 200 -11.80 5.23 0.36
C ALA A 200 -12.43 6.12 -0.72
N ARG A 201 -12.38 5.63 -1.97
CA ARG A 201 -12.96 6.29 -3.12
C ARG A 201 -13.45 5.25 -4.12
N ALA A 202 -14.68 5.40 -4.60
CA ALA A 202 -15.11 4.69 -5.80
C ALA A 202 -14.49 5.36 -7.04
N LEU A 203 -14.12 4.60 -8.06
CA LEU A 203 -13.43 5.14 -9.24
C LEU A 203 -14.28 6.17 -10.03
N TRP A 204 -15.60 6.14 -9.87
CA TRP A 204 -16.53 7.12 -10.46
C TRP A 204 -16.79 8.35 -9.56
N GLU A 205 -16.29 8.37 -8.32
CA GLU A 205 -16.38 9.55 -7.45
C GLU A 205 -15.23 10.51 -7.73
N ALA A 206 -15.45 11.81 -7.57
CA ALA A 206 -14.42 12.82 -7.76
C ALA A 206 -13.43 12.84 -6.59
N GLU A 207 -13.91 12.63 -5.36
CA GLU A 207 -13.12 12.79 -4.15
C GLU A 207 -13.11 11.53 -3.29
N ALA A 208 -11.98 11.31 -2.62
CA ALA A 208 -11.87 10.30 -1.59
C ALA A 208 -12.42 10.82 -0.25
N LYS A 209 -13.09 9.94 0.49
CA LYS A 209 -13.63 10.26 1.81
C LYS A 209 -12.86 9.51 2.90
N PRO A 210 -12.56 10.18 4.04
CA PRO A 210 -11.99 9.48 5.18
C PRO A 210 -13.02 8.48 5.72
N ILE A 211 -12.57 7.25 6.03
CA ILE A 211 -13.43 6.25 6.67
C ILE A 211 -13.56 6.62 8.15
N ALA A 212 -14.75 6.97 8.58
CA ALA A 212 -15.05 7.33 9.97
C ALA A 212 -14.69 6.15 10.91
N GLY A 213 -14.02 6.42 12.04
CA GLY A 213 -13.55 5.41 12.98
C GLY A 213 -12.13 4.90 12.70
N THR A 214 -11.37 5.55 11.81
CA THR A 214 -9.95 5.23 11.55
C THR A 214 -8.97 6.27 12.09
N ASP A 215 -9.44 7.20 12.92
CA ASP A 215 -8.60 8.18 13.60
C ASP A 215 -8.17 7.66 14.99
N PHE A 216 -7.04 6.97 15.00
CA PHE A 216 -6.49 6.38 16.23
C PHE A 216 -5.39 7.21 16.87
N GLY A 217 -5.04 8.38 16.33
CA GLY A 217 -3.86 9.15 16.74
C GLY A 217 -2.53 8.41 16.53
N SER A 218 -2.53 7.32 15.79
CA SER A 218 -1.36 6.51 15.46
C SER A 218 -1.46 5.95 14.05
N ALA A 219 -0.31 5.57 13.47
CA ALA A 219 -0.27 5.08 12.11
C ALA A 219 -1.01 3.75 11.93
N ILE A 220 -1.77 3.66 10.84
CA ILE A 220 -2.41 2.47 10.29
C ILE A 220 -1.75 2.13 8.96
N LEU A 221 -1.61 0.84 8.65
CA LEU A 221 -0.80 0.35 7.53
C LEU A 221 -1.38 -0.94 6.94
N ASN A 222 -0.84 -1.34 5.79
CA ASN A 222 -1.20 -2.59 5.10
C ASN A 222 -2.72 -2.73 4.88
N PRO A 223 -3.41 -1.76 4.25
CA PRO A 223 -4.82 -1.92 3.95
C PRO A 223 -5.04 -3.07 2.97
N VAL A 224 -6.03 -3.93 3.24
CA VAL A 224 -6.48 -4.98 2.33
C VAL A 224 -7.99 -5.08 2.34
N PHE A 225 -8.61 -5.19 1.18
CA PHE A 225 -10.05 -5.39 1.07
C PHE A 225 -10.46 -6.82 1.44
N SER A 226 -11.65 -6.96 2.00
CA SER A 226 -12.32 -8.26 2.13
C SER A 226 -12.69 -8.83 0.75
N PRO A 227 -12.85 -10.14 0.62
CA PRO A 227 -13.21 -10.78 -0.65
C PRO A 227 -14.53 -10.30 -1.27
N ASP A 228 -15.46 -9.79 -0.45
CA ASP A 228 -16.72 -9.18 -0.88
C ASP A 228 -16.61 -7.67 -1.18
N GLY A 229 -15.43 -7.07 -0.94
CA GLY A 229 -15.17 -5.66 -1.16
C GLY A 229 -15.89 -4.71 -0.21
N GLN A 230 -16.52 -5.19 0.90
CA GLN A 230 -17.33 -4.36 1.79
C GLN A 230 -16.56 -3.88 3.03
N MET A 231 -15.43 -4.51 3.35
CA MET A 231 -14.61 -4.20 4.51
C MET A 231 -13.15 -3.98 4.12
N ILE A 232 -12.40 -3.31 4.99
CA ILE A 232 -10.95 -3.18 4.90
C ILE A 232 -10.34 -3.68 6.21
N ALA A 233 -9.35 -4.56 6.10
CA ALA A 233 -8.46 -4.88 7.21
C ALA A 233 -7.19 -4.06 7.10
N PHE A 234 -6.62 -3.70 8.24
CA PHE A 234 -5.41 -2.90 8.35
C PHE A 234 -4.68 -3.22 9.66
N TRP A 235 -3.40 -2.92 9.69
CA TRP A 235 -2.60 -3.01 10.89
C TRP A 235 -2.52 -1.68 11.62
N GLN A 236 -2.83 -1.68 12.91
CA GLN A 236 -2.62 -0.53 13.80
C GLN A 236 -1.32 -0.73 14.58
N ILE A 237 -0.38 0.22 14.46
CA ILE A 237 0.95 0.11 15.06
C ILE A 237 0.88 0.18 16.59
N ALA A 238 0.09 1.08 17.15
CA ALA A 238 0.12 1.41 18.59
C ALA A 238 -0.19 0.23 19.50
N ASP A 239 -1.16 -0.61 19.11
CA ASP A 239 -1.56 -1.80 19.87
C ASP A 239 -1.10 -3.11 19.23
N ALA A 240 -0.37 -3.02 18.11
CA ALA A 240 0.14 -4.16 17.35
C ALA A 240 -0.97 -5.16 16.97
N THR A 241 -2.12 -4.66 16.50
CA THR A 241 -3.27 -5.48 16.13
C THR A 241 -3.68 -5.30 14.67
N ILE A 242 -4.24 -6.37 14.11
CA ILE A 242 -5.02 -6.29 12.86
C ILE A 242 -6.45 -5.96 13.23
N LYS A 243 -6.99 -4.93 12.59
CA LYS A 243 -8.37 -4.51 12.72
C LYS A 243 -9.08 -4.55 11.37
N ARG A 244 -10.41 -4.63 11.41
CA ARG A 244 -11.27 -4.49 10.23
C ARG A 244 -12.31 -3.41 10.45
N ILE A 245 -12.71 -2.75 9.38
CA ILE A 245 -13.74 -1.71 9.39
C ILE A 245 -14.57 -1.80 8.12
N ALA A 246 -15.85 -1.46 8.22
CA ALA A 246 -16.70 -1.34 7.03
C ALA A 246 -16.34 -0.08 6.20
N LEU A 247 -16.50 -0.13 4.89
CA LEU A 247 -16.26 1.04 4.01
C LEU A 247 -17.12 2.25 4.34
N VAL A 248 -18.31 2.03 4.87
CA VAL A 248 -19.22 3.09 5.32
C VAL A 248 -18.77 3.75 6.64
N GLY A 249 -17.72 3.21 7.27
CA GLY A 249 -17.22 3.63 8.57
C GLY A 249 -17.88 2.90 9.73
N GLY A 250 -17.54 3.31 10.95
CA GLY A 250 -18.05 2.74 12.19
C GLY A 250 -16.93 2.38 13.17
N ALA A 251 -17.20 1.51 14.12
CA ALA A 251 -16.19 1.03 15.05
C ALA A 251 -15.29 -0.02 14.39
N ALA A 252 -13.98 0.20 14.45
CA ALA A 252 -13.01 -0.80 14.00
C ALA A 252 -12.96 -1.98 14.98
N VAL A 253 -13.06 -3.20 14.45
CA VAL A 253 -13.07 -4.43 15.23
C VAL A 253 -11.69 -5.08 15.16
N THR A 254 -11.11 -5.38 16.32
CA THR A 254 -9.84 -6.12 16.42
C THR A 254 -10.06 -7.58 16.00
N ILE A 255 -9.20 -8.06 15.09
CA ILE A 255 -9.21 -9.44 14.60
C ILE A 255 -8.19 -10.27 15.36
N CYS A 256 -6.92 -9.87 15.37
CA CYS A 256 -5.85 -10.59 16.04
C CYS A 256 -4.64 -9.70 16.29
N ARG A 257 -3.70 -10.19 17.10
CA ARG A 257 -2.41 -9.53 17.33
C ARG A 257 -1.41 -9.86 16.22
N ALA A 258 -0.67 -8.85 15.77
CA ALA A 258 0.42 -9.00 14.82
C ALA A 258 1.50 -7.95 15.13
N ALA A 259 2.64 -8.39 15.65
CA ALA A 259 3.67 -7.49 16.16
C ALA A 259 4.29 -6.61 15.07
N ASN A 260 4.54 -7.17 13.90
CA ASN A 260 5.21 -6.46 12.79
C ASN A 260 4.90 -7.15 11.46
N PRO A 261 3.74 -6.91 10.84
CA PRO A 261 3.35 -7.57 9.60
C PRO A 261 4.27 -7.25 8.43
N PHE A 262 4.73 -8.29 7.74
CA PHE A 262 5.45 -8.23 6.48
C PHE A 262 4.50 -8.63 5.34
N GLY A 263 3.44 -7.83 5.14
CA GLY A 263 2.40 -8.06 4.17
C GLY A 263 1.22 -8.89 4.67
N MET A 264 0.08 -8.65 4.03
CA MET A 264 -1.19 -9.30 4.33
C MET A 264 -1.96 -9.61 3.05
N SER A 265 -2.81 -10.65 3.11
CA SER A 265 -3.84 -10.90 2.10
C SER A 265 -5.10 -11.43 2.77
N TRP A 266 -6.26 -10.99 2.29
CA TRP A 266 -7.55 -11.41 2.83
C TRP A 266 -8.23 -12.38 1.88
N THR A 267 -8.51 -13.59 2.33
CA THR A 267 -9.19 -14.65 1.59
C THR A 267 -10.49 -15.05 2.29
N ARG A 268 -11.27 -15.91 1.67
CA ARG A 268 -12.49 -16.48 2.31
C ARG A 268 -12.18 -17.26 3.57
N ASP A 269 -10.97 -17.86 3.66
CA ASP A 269 -10.53 -18.68 4.78
C ASP A 269 -9.91 -17.86 5.93
N GLY A 270 -9.83 -16.53 5.79
CA GLY A 270 -9.25 -15.64 6.76
C GLY A 270 -8.16 -14.72 6.18
N ILE A 271 -7.46 -14.04 7.07
CA ILE A 271 -6.39 -13.10 6.72
C ILE A 271 -5.05 -13.80 6.94
N LEU A 272 -4.25 -13.90 5.88
CA LEU A 272 -2.86 -14.33 5.96
C LEU A 272 -1.97 -13.14 6.28
N ILE A 273 -1.04 -13.33 7.21
CA ILE A 273 -0.14 -12.28 7.70
C ILE A 273 1.27 -12.84 7.76
N GLY A 274 2.20 -12.22 7.02
CA GLY A 274 3.63 -12.48 7.18
C GLY A 274 4.14 -11.83 8.46
N GLN A 275 4.85 -12.55 9.32
CA GLN A 275 5.45 -11.99 10.53
C GLN A 275 6.99 -12.09 10.53
N GLY A 276 7.57 -12.32 9.38
CA GLY A 276 9.01 -12.45 9.20
C GLY A 276 9.53 -13.85 9.52
N ASP A 277 9.25 -14.40 10.70
CA ASP A 277 9.64 -15.76 11.10
C ASP A 277 8.57 -16.81 10.76
N ARG A 278 7.36 -16.39 10.43
CA ARG A 278 6.22 -17.26 10.12
C ARG A 278 5.15 -16.54 9.30
N ILE A 279 4.28 -17.30 8.68
CA ILE A 279 2.99 -16.83 8.16
C ILE A 279 1.92 -17.38 9.07
N VAL A 280 1.06 -16.50 9.55
CA VAL A 280 -0.09 -16.87 10.36
C VAL A 280 -1.39 -16.59 9.61
N ARG A 281 -2.42 -17.37 9.94
CA ARG A 281 -3.80 -17.17 9.51
C ARG A 281 -4.62 -16.67 10.70
N CYS A 282 -5.30 -15.55 10.52
CA CYS A 282 -6.31 -15.06 11.47
C CYS A 282 -7.70 -15.25 10.88
N ASN A 283 -8.62 -15.83 11.64
CA ASN A 283 -10.02 -15.87 11.21
C ASN A 283 -10.57 -14.43 11.14
N ALA A 284 -11.31 -14.10 10.08
CA ALA A 284 -11.87 -12.76 9.91
C ALA A 284 -12.86 -12.37 11.03
N SER A 285 -13.46 -13.32 11.72
CA SER A 285 -14.32 -13.08 12.90
C SER A 285 -13.54 -12.84 14.20
N GLY A 286 -12.21 -13.02 14.18
CA GLY A 286 -11.33 -12.87 15.34
C GLY A 286 -10.86 -14.23 15.89
N GLY A 287 -9.91 -14.19 16.81
CA GLY A 287 -9.38 -15.37 17.49
C GLY A 287 -7.85 -15.40 17.54
N THR A 288 -7.32 -16.54 17.99
CA THR A 288 -5.88 -16.77 18.08
C THR A 288 -5.30 -17.04 16.69
N PRO A 289 -4.20 -16.36 16.29
CA PRO A 289 -3.52 -16.64 15.03
C PRO A 289 -2.99 -18.07 14.95
N GLU A 290 -3.25 -18.76 13.84
CA GLU A 290 -2.73 -20.08 13.54
C GLU A 290 -1.49 -19.97 12.65
N THR A 291 -0.37 -20.60 13.04
CA THR A 291 0.84 -20.64 12.19
C THR A 291 0.64 -21.68 11.08
N ILE A 292 0.73 -21.25 9.82
CA ILE A 292 0.57 -22.13 8.64
C ILE A 292 1.88 -22.38 7.90
N VAL A 293 2.85 -21.45 7.99
CA VAL A 293 4.20 -21.60 7.44
C VAL A 293 5.20 -21.07 8.45
N THR A 294 6.30 -21.78 8.65
CA THR A 294 7.45 -21.33 9.45
C THR A 294 8.65 -21.05 8.54
N ALA A 295 9.32 -19.93 8.77
CA ALA A 295 10.54 -19.57 8.06
C ALA A 295 11.63 -20.61 8.31
N GLN A 296 12.50 -20.86 7.32
CA GLN A 296 13.71 -21.65 7.51
C GLN A 296 14.78 -20.84 8.23
N ASN A 297 15.84 -21.52 8.71
CA ASN A 297 16.92 -20.80 9.38
C ASN A 297 17.59 -19.77 8.44
N GLY A 298 17.79 -18.57 8.95
CA GLY A 298 18.44 -17.50 8.18
C GLY A 298 17.57 -16.77 7.16
N GLU A 299 16.22 -16.99 7.15
CA GLU A 299 15.33 -16.27 6.24
C GLU A 299 14.27 -15.42 6.96
N ILE A 300 13.75 -14.44 6.25
CA ILE A 300 12.53 -13.70 6.56
C ILE A 300 11.51 -13.96 5.46
N ILE A 301 10.26 -14.26 5.85
CA ILE A 301 9.17 -14.50 4.91
C ILE A 301 8.13 -13.37 4.97
N ALA A 302 7.66 -12.94 3.78
CA ALA A 302 6.82 -11.76 3.61
C ALA A 302 5.79 -11.96 2.49
N GLY A 303 4.75 -11.13 2.48
CA GLY A 303 3.81 -11.02 1.37
C GLY A 303 3.03 -12.30 1.06
N PRO A 304 2.37 -12.94 2.05
CA PRO A 304 1.68 -14.19 1.80
C PRO A 304 0.47 -14.03 0.89
N GLN A 305 0.27 -14.98 -0.02
CA GLN A 305 -0.94 -15.12 -0.82
C GLN A 305 -1.35 -16.59 -0.92
N ARG A 306 -2.62 -16.89 -0.64
CA ARG A 306 -3.20 -18.21 -0.92
C ARG A 306 -3.36 -18.38 -2.42
N LEU A 307 -2.88 -19.49 -2.95
CA LEU A 307 -3.02 -19.78 -4.38
C LEU A 307 -4.36 -20.46 -4.67
N PRO A 308 -5.16 -19.94 -5.61
CA PRO A 308 -6.47 -20.51 -5.92
C PRO A 308 -6.34 -21.89 -6.57
N GLY A 309 -7.27 -22.78 -6.24
CA GLY A 309 -7.33 -24.14 -6.80
C GLY A 309 -6.22 -25.09 -6.31
N THR A 310 -5.43 -24.67 -5.30
CA THR A 310 -4.38 -25.47 -4.67
C THR A 310 -4.41 -25.31 -3.15
N ASN A 311 -3.76 -26.23 -2.42
CA ASN A 311 -3.52 -26.05 -0.98
C ASN A 311 -2.10 -25.50 -0.74
N ALA A 312 -1.76 -24.35 -1.36
CA ALA A 312 -0.44 -23.78 -1.28
C ALA A 312 -0.46 -22.28 -1.00
N VAL A 313 0.63 -21.76 -0.48
CA VAL A 313 0.86 -20.35 -0.18
C VAL A 313 2.09 -19.87 -0.97
N LEU A 314 1.93 -18.74 -1.65
CA LEU A 314 3.00 -17.98 -2.31
C LEU A 314 3.49 -16.91 -1.32
N PHE A 315 4.79 -16.69 -1.24
CA PHE A 315 5.40 -15.67 -0.41
C PHE A 315 6.79 -15.30 -0.89
N THR A 316 7.31 -14.18 -0.41
CA THR A 316 8.71 -13.79 -0.60
C THR A 316 9.53 -14.36 0.55
N ALA A 317 10.63 -15.06 0.25
CA ALA A 317 11.66 -15.47 1.21
C ALA A 317 12.94 -14.66 0.94
N ALA A 318 13.49 -14.01 1.94
CA ALA A 318 14.68 -13.18 1.82
C ALA A 318 15.68 -13.52 2.94
N PRO A 319 17.00 -13.37 2.69
CA PRO A 319 18.01 -13.59 3.72
C PRO A 319 17.77 -12.68 4.93
N ARG A 320 17.89 -13.21 6.13
CA ARG A 320 17.77 -12.47 7.39
C ARG A 320 18.99 -11.58 7.67
N GLU A 321 20.01 -11.64 6.80
CA GLU A 321 21.25 -10.91 7.00
C GLU A 321 21.03 -9.40 7.21
N VAL A 322 21.75 -8.92 8.09
CA VAL A 322 22.24 -7.68 8.69
C VAL A 322 21.72 -6.31 8.17
N SER A 323 21.25 -6.14 6.95
CA SER A 323 20.71 -4.86 6.49
C SER A 323 19.21 -4.77 6.75
N ALA A 324 18.80 -3.90 7.65
CA ALA A 324 17.38 -3.54 7.82
C ALA A 324 17.01 -2.53 6.74
N GLY A 325 16.26 -2.95 5.70
CA GLY A 325 15.83 -2.03 4.65
C GLY A 325 15.18 -2.74 3.47
N ALA A 326 14.80 -1.97 2.45
CA ALA A 326 14.25 -2.48 1.20
C ALA A 326 15.23 -3.42 0.48
N ASP A 327 16.53 -3.15 0.59
CA ASP A 327 17.63 -3.90 -0.06
C ASP A 327 17.68 -5.38 0.33
N ARG A 328 17.20 -5.74 1.54
CA ARG A 328 17.07 -7.13 1.98
C ARG A 328 16.21 -7.95 1.03
N PHE A 329 15.11 -7.37 0.58
CA PHE A 329 14.16 -8.05 -0.25
C PHE A 329 14.49 -7.98 -1.75
N GLU A 330 15.45 -7.15 -2.16
CA GLU A 330 15.98 -7.16 -3.54
C GLU A 330 16.71 -8.48 -3.87
N LYS A 331 17.25 -9.15 -2.83
CA LYS A 331 17.83 -10.51 -2.94
C LYS A 331 16.83 -11.61 -2.56
N GLY A 332 15.56 -11.26 -2.45
CA GLY A 332 14.50 -12.20 -2.11
C GLY A 332 14.19 -13.14 -3.26
N GLN A 333 13.59 -14.27 -2.94
CA GLN A 333 13.03 -15.25 -3.87
C GLN A 333 11.52 -15.30 -3.68
N VAL A 334 10.78 -15.53 -4.76
CA VAL A 334 9.36 -15.87 -4.63
C VAL A 334 9.24 -17.38 -4.50
N VAL A 335 8.61 -17.82 -3.41
CA VAL A 335 8.53 -19.23 -3.02
C VAL A 335 7.07 -19.64 -2.94
N MET A 336 6.76 -20.80 -3.48
CA MET A 336 5.50 -21.51 -3.26
C MET A 336 5.73 -22.64 -2.26
N GLN A 337 4.86 -22.77 -1.26
CA GLN A 337 4.87 -23.88 -0.31
C GLN A 337 3.51 -24.55 -0.25
N SER A 338 3.51 -25.87 -0.44
CA SER A 338 2.34 -26.74 -0.20
C SER A 338 2.06 -26.82 1.29
N LEU A 339 0.80 -26.70 1.67
CA LEU A 339 0.35 -26.87 3.06
C LEU A 339 0.00 -28.32 3.39
N ASP A 340 -0.05 -29.22 2.40
CA ASP A 340 -0.34 -30.63 2.61
C ASP A 340 0.90 -31.39 3.09
N ASP A 341 2.05 -31.14 2.48
CA ASP A 341 3.31 -31.86 2.72
C ASP A 341 4.49 -30.94 3.09
N GLY A 342 4.27 -29.63 3.13
CA GLY A 342 5.30 -28.65 3.47
C GLY A 342 6.38 -28.43 2.41
N ARG A 343 6.27 -29.08 1.24
CA ARG A 343 7.26 -28.91 0.17
C ARG A 343 7.30 -27.48 -0.31
N ARG A 344 8.52 -26.96 -0.47
CA ARG A 344 8.82 -25.64 -1.03
C ARG A 344 9.39 -25.75 -2.42
N MET A 345 9.03 -24.79 -3.25
CA MET A 345 9.58 -24.56 -4.57
C MET A 345 9.86 -23.09 -4.76
N VAL A 346 11.07 -22.75 -5.17
CA VAL A 346 11.40 -21.41 -5.65
C VAL A 346 10.79 -21.26 -7.04
N VAL A 347 9.89 -20.29 -7.21
CA VAL A 347 9.23 -20.00 -8.50
C VAL A 347 9.85 -18.80 -9.21
N VAL A 348 10.49 -17.88 -8.43
CA VAL A 348 11.31 -16.78 -8.96
C VAL A 348 12.60 -16.73 -8.15
N GLU A 349 13.75 -16.83 -8.81
CA GLU A 349 15.06 -16.86 -8.13
C GLU A 349 15.50 -15.51 -7.57
N THR A 350 15.04 -14.41 -8.18
CA THR A 350 15.33 -13.05 -7.68
C THR A 350 14.11 -12.17 -7.85
N GLY A 351 13.58 -11.66 -6.75
CA GLY A 351 12.42 -10.77 -6.72
C GLY A 351 11.64 -10.83 -5.42
N ASN A 352 10.76 -9.87 -5.25
CA ASN A 352 9.89 -9.73 -4.07
C ASN A 352 8.46 -9.37 -4.49
N ALA A 353 7.56 -9.25 -3.50
CA ALA A 353 6.16 -8.88 -3.72
C ALA A 353 5.43 -9.77 -4.74
N GLY A 354 5.78 -11.07 -4.79
CA GLY A 354 5.17 -12.02 -5.71
C GLY A 354 3.66 -12.11 -5.53
N ARG A 355 2.90 -11.98 -6.64
CA ARG A 355 1.44 -12.10 -6.66
C ARG A 355 0.99 -12.92 -7.87
N TYR A 356 0.19 -13.93 -7.59
CA TYR A 356 -0.52 -14.67 -8.62
C TYR A 356 -1.82 -13.94 -8.99
N LEU A 357 -2.08 -13.81 -10.26
CA LEU A 357 -3.25 -13.13 -10.82
C LEU A 357 -4.20 -14.15 -11.45
N LEU A 358 -5.52 -13.89 -11.40
CA LEU A 358 -6.54 -14.76 -12.01
C LEU A 358 -6.43 -14.87 -13.54
N SER A 359 -5.62 -14.00 -14.15
CA SER A 359 -5.27 -14.09 -15.59
C SER A 359 -4.25 -15.20 -15.90
N GLY A 360 -3.79 -15.98 -14.91
CA GLY A 360 -2.78 -17.03 -15.10
C GLY A 360 -1.35 -16.50 -15.11
N HIS A 361 -1.11 -15.33 -14.54
CA HIS A 361 0.23 -14.73 -14.48
C HIS A 361 0.72 -14.64 -13.03
N LEU A 362 2.03 -14.79 -12.86
CA LEU A 362 2.76 -14.40 -11.67
C LEU A 362 3.42 -13.05 -11.94
N VAL A 363 3.18 -12.08 -11.07
CA VAL A 363 3.88 -10.81 -11.09
C VAL A 363 4.78 -10.67 -9.87
N TYR A 364 5.93 -9.99 -10.03
CA TYR A 364 6.89 -9.77 -8.96
C TYR A 364 7.75 -8.54 -9.26
N VAL A 365 8.40 -8.00 -8.24
CA VAL A 365 9.19 -6.76 -8.34
C VAL A 365 10.67 -7.07 -8.19
N VAL A 366 11.49 -6.48 -9.06
CA VAL A 366 12.96 -6.47 -8.98
C VAL A 366 13.45 -5.05 -9.23
N GLY A 367 14.19 -4.47 -8.29
CA GLY A 367 14.75 -3.12 -8.47
C GLY A 367 13.72 -2.03 -8.82
N GLY A 368 12.50 -2.13 -8.28
CA GLY A 368 11.42 -1.18 -8.59
C GLY A 368 10.75 -1.38 -9.95
N VAL A 369 11.05 -2.45 -10.67
CA VAL A 369 10.40 -2.84 -11.92
C VAL A 369 9.46 -4.02 -11.66
N LEU A 370 8.22 -3.92 -12.09
CA LEU A 370 7.25 -5.02 -12.06
C LEU A 370 7.46 -5.92 -13.27
N PHE A 371 7.69 -7.20 -13.01
CA PHE A 371 7.80 -8.26 -14.01
C PHE A 371 6.54 -9.10 -14.01
N ALA A 372 6.23 -9.72 -15.15
CA ALA A 372 5.13 -10.66 -15.30
C ALA A 372 5.58 -11.90 -16.10
N ALA A 373 5.10 -13.07 -15.67
CA ALA A 373 5.32 -14.35 -16.36
C ALA A 373 4.04 -15.18 -16.33
N GLY A 374 3.83 -16.03 -17.34
CA GLY A 374 2.80 -17.06 -17.29
C GLY A 374 3.12 -18.05 -16.16
N PHE A 375 2.12 -18.45 -15.36
CA PHE A 375 2.34 -19.35 -14.23
C PHE A 375 1.09 -20.18 -13.94
N ASP A 376 1.27 -21.49 -13.87
CA ASP A 376 0.23 -22.42 -13.43
C ASP A 376 0.56 -22.94 -12.00
N PRO A 377 -0.22 -22.57 -10.97
CA PRO A 377 0.03 -23.02 -9.61
C PRO A 377 -0.18 -24.54 -9.41
N ARG A 378 -0.81 -25.26 -10.35
CA ARG A 378 -0.98 -26.72 -10.31
C ARG A 378 0.22 -27.48 -10.88
N ALA A 379 0.96 -26.83 -11.77
CA ALA A 379 2.18 -27.36 -12.37
C ALA A 379 3.30 -26.30 -12.25
N PRO A 380 3.72 -25.96 -11.02
CA PRO A 380 4.63 -24.84 -10.79
C PRO A 380 6.00 -25.12 -11.41
N THR A 381 6.56 -24.10 -12.04
CA THR A 381 7.94 -24.12 -12.59
C THR A 381 8.65 -22.82 -12.21
N VAL A 382 9.96 -22.80 -12.28
CA VAL A 382 10.74 -21.56 -12.17
C VAL A 382 10.42 -20.69 -13.39
N VAL A 383 10.04 -19.43 -13.14
CA VAL A 383 9.69 -18.50 -14.21
C VAL A 383 10.64 -17.31 -14.26
N SER A 384 10.88 -16.81 -15.46
CA SER A 384 11.56 -15.55 -15.72
C SER A 384 10.56 -14.63 -16.44
N GLY A 385 10.20 -13.52 -15.80
CA GLY A 385 9.20 -12.61 -16.34
C GLY A 385 9.78 -11.58 -17.29
N VAL A 386 8.89 -10.93 -18.04
CA VAL A 386 9.20 -9.74 -18.82
C VAL A 386 8.85 -8.47 -18.02
N PRO A 387 9.60 -7.37 -18.17
CA PRO A 387 9.28 -6.11 -17.50
C PRO A 387 7.98 -5.52 -18.07
N VAL A 388 7.04 -5.15 -17.20
CA VAL A 388 5.73 -4.61 -17.60
C VAL A 388 5.50 -3.18 -17.12
N ILE A 389 6.00 -2.82 -15.92
CA ILE A 389 5.88 -1.46 -15.37
C ILE A 389 7.17 -1.10 -14.64
N GLU A 390 7.69 0.07 -14.92
CA GLU A 390 8.86 0.64 -14.24
C GLU A 390 8.44 1.66 -13.18
N GLY A 391 9.33 1.92 -12.22
CA GLY A 391 9.15 2.94 -11.22
C GLY A 391 8.10 2.59 -10.16
N ILE A 392 7.99 1.34 -9.76
CA ILE A 392 7.19 0.93 -8.59
C ILE A 392 7.93 1.33 -7.31
N ARG A 393 7.25 2.02 -6.42
CA ARG A 393 7.80 2.40 -5.12
C ARG A 393 8.01 1.16 -4.24
N PRO A 394 9.23 0.87 -3.77
CA PRO A 394 9.50 -0.27 -2.91
C PRO A 394 9.01 -0.01 -1.49
N THR A 395 8.83 -1.09 -0.71
CA THR A 395 8.60 -1.04 0.73
C THR A 395 9.75 -1.72 1.49
N SER A 396 9.88 -1.44 2.77
CA SER A 396 10.85 -2.15 3.64
C SER A 396 10.35 -3.50 4.17
N SER A 397 9.17 -3.94 3.73
CA SER A 397 8.50 -5.15 4.22
C SER A 397 8.53 -6.34 3.26
N GLY A 398 9.23 -6.25 2.14
CA GLY A 398 9.24 -7.29 1.10
C GLY A 398 7.98 -7.33 0.23
N GLU A 399 7.14 -6.31 0.40
CA GLU A 399 6.00 -5.99 -0.44
C GLU A 399 6.36 -4.85 -1.40
N ALA A 400 5.46 -4.49 -2.27
CA ALA A 400 5.51 -3.28 -3.06
C ALA A 400 4.19 -2.50 -2.92
N HIS A 401 4.21 -1.23 -3.29
CA HIS A 401 2.99 -0.43 -3.32
C HIS A 401 2.17 -0.75 -4.57
N ILE A 402 1.74 -2.01 -4.68
CA ILE A 402 0.89 -2.52 -5.75
C ILE A 402 -0.34 -3.21 -5.17
N SER A 403 -1.44 -3.11 -5.86
CA SER A 403 -2.65 -3.89 -5.58
C SER A 403 -3.36 -4.18 -6.90
N VAL A 404 -3.79 -5.42 -7.12
CA VAL A 404 -4.43 -5.86 -8.36
C VAL A 404 -5.79 -6.42 -8.01
N SER A 405 -6.83 -5.99 -8.74
CA SER A 405 -8.18 -6.52 -8.60
C SER A 405 -8.32 -7.89 -9.29
N GLU A 406 -9.34 -8.64 -8.92
CA GLU A 406 -9.68 -9.90 -9.60
C GLU A 406 -10.16 -9.66 -11.04
N THR A 407 -10.64 -8.46 -11.35
CA THR A 407 -11.12 -8.03 -12.68
C THR A 407 -10.02 -7.47 -13.59
N GLY A 408 -8.79 -7.36 -13.08
CA GLY A 408 -7.63 -6.94 -13.88
C GLY A 408 -7.37 -5.44 -13.88
N SER A 409 -7.76 -4.71 -12.83
CA SER A 409 -7.29 -3.36 -12.61
C SER A 409 -6.07 -3.37 -11.70
N LEU A 410 -5.03 -2.61 -12.04
CA LEU A 410 -3.82 -2.44 -11.24
C LEU A 410 -3.81 -1.03 -10.63
N LEU A 411 -3.51 -0.98 -9.35
CA LEU A 411 -3.22 0.25 -8.60
C LEU A 411 -1.78 0.19 -8.09
N TYR A 412 -0.99 1.24 -8.30
CA TYR A 412 0.34 1.33 -7.73
C TYR A 412 0.74 2.75 -7.36
N VAL A 413 1.68 2.88 -6.43
CA VAL A 413 2.31 4.16 -6.11
C VAL A 413 3.61 4.24 -6.89
N PRO A 414 3.76 5.25 -7.78
CA PRO A 414 5.01 5.43 -8.51
C PRO A 414 6.13 5.82 -7.54
N ALA A 415 7.31 5.32 -7.81
CA ALA A 415 8.52 5.86 -7.22
C ALA A 415 8.75 7.28 -7.79
N PRO A 416 9.26 8.23 -7.02
CA PRO A 416 9.79 9.45 -7.58
C PRO A 416 10.81 9.11 -8.67
N ALA A 417 10.88 9.92 -9.74
CA ALA A 417 11.69 9.63 -10.93
C ALA A 417 13.19 9.31 -10.69
N ALA A 418 13.67 9.44 -9.44
CA ALA A 418 15.03 9.17 -9.00
C ALA A 418 15.18 7.88 -8.16
N VAL A 419 14.13 7.10 -7.88
CA VAL A 419 14.19 5.96 -6.95
C VAL A 419 14.07 4.62 -7.68
N ALA A 420 14.92 4.41 -8.66
CA ALA A 420 15.27 3.05 -9.10
C ALA A 420 16.43 2.45 -8.26
N SER A 421 16.83 3.12 -7.18
CA SER A 421 17.95 2.67 -6.33
C SER A 421 17.72 3.17 -4.90
N SER A 422 18.33 2.49 -3.92
CA SER A 422 18.46 2.90 -2.51
C SER A 422 19.14 4.28 -2.31
N GLN A 423 19.17 5.13 -3.33
CA GLN A 423 19.83 6.44 -3.34
C GLN A 423 19.01 7.46 -2.56
N ARG A 424 19.68 8.21 -1.71
CA ARG A 424 19.12 9.28 -0.88
C ARG A 424 19.97 10.52 -0.97
N ASP A 425 19.33 11.65 -0.76
CA ASP A 425 20.05 12.90 -0.57
C ASP A 425 20.23 13.19 0.92
N LEU A 426 21.43 13.65 1.28
CA LEU A 426 21.67 14.30 2.56
C LEU A 426 21.21 15.75 2.46
N ALA A 427 20.43 16.22 3.42
CA ALA A 427 19.92 17.59 3.44
C ALA A 427 20.05 18.22 4.83
N LEU A 428 20.22 19.53 4.84
CA LEU A 428 19.92 20.34 6.01
C LEU A 428 18.42 20.61 6.04
N LEU A 429 17.81 20.37 7.20
CA LEU A 429 16.38 20.52 7.41
C LEU A 429 16.14 21.69 8.35
N ASP A 430 15.07 22.44 8.11
CA ASP A 430 14.56 23.38 9.08
C ASP A 430 13.33 22.81 9.83
N LEU A 431 13.02 23.39 10.98
CA LEU A 431 11.86 22.97 11.79
C LEU A 431 10.54 23.61 11.30
N LYS A 432 10.54 24.22 10.10
CA LYS A 432 9.38 24.80 9.42
C LYS A 432 8.96 23.99 8.18
N GLY A 433 9.64 22.87 7.93
CA GLY A 433 9.33 21.96 6.82
C GLY A 433 10.23 22.10 5.58
N GLY A 434 11.19 23.04 5.58
CA GLY A 434 12.14 23.21 4.50
C GLY A 434 13.27 22.18 4.50
N ALA A 435 13.76 21.78 3.31
CA ALA A 435 14.94 20.94 3.13
C ALA A 435 15.87 21.56 2.11
N SER A 436 17.15 21.63 2.43
CA SER A 436 18.23 22.10 1.55
C SER A 436 19.20 20.94 1.30
N PRO A 437 19.12 20.26 0.14
CA PRO A 437 20.05 19.17 -0.18
C PRO A 437 21.50 19.63 -0.15
N LEU A 438 22.37 18.79 0.39
CA LEU A 438 23.81 19.02 0.35
C LEU A 438 24.33 18.81 -1.09
N LYS A 439 25.43 19.44 -1.44
CA LYS A 439 26.07 19.33 -2.77
C LYS A 439 26.76 17.96 -2.94
N LEU A 440 26.02 16.87 -2.75
CA LEU A 440 26.47 15.50 -2.91
C LEU A 440 25.63 14.81 -3.98
N ARG A 441 26.24 13.86 -4.69
CA ARG A 441 25.44 13.00 -5.60
C ARG A 441 24.61 12.04 -4.77
N PRO A 442 23.38 11.75 -5.14
CA PRO A 442 22.58 10.73 -4.49
C PRO A 442 23.31 9.39 -4.39
N ALA A 443 23.25 8.73 -3.22
CA ALA A 443 23.85 7.44 -2.97
C ALA A 443 23.11 6.73 -1.81
N PRO A 444 23.37 5.46 -1.51
CA PRO A 444 22.74 4.75 -0.39
C PRO A 444 23.30 5.23 0.96
N TYR A 445 23.07 6.52 1.24
CA TYR A 445 23.50 7.14 2.48
C TYR A 445 22.65 6.72 3.66
N GLU A 446 23.31 6.56 4.82
CA GLU A 446 22.67 6.18 6.07
C GLU A 446 23.33 6.89 7.27
N HIS A 447 22.57 6.99 8.36
CA HIS A 447 23.02 7.37 9.71
C HIS A 447 23.81 8.69 9.77
N PRO A 448 23.30 9.82 9.27
CA PRO A 448 24.00 11.10 9.36
C PRO A 448 24.11 11.57 10.82
N ARG A 449 25.29 12.10 11.18
CA ARG A 449 25.59 12.65 12.49
C ARG A 449 26.39 13.95 12.36
N LEU A 450 25.88 15.00 12.96
CA LEU A 450 26.56 16.28 12.99
C LEU A 450 27.76 16.26 13.95
N SER A 451 28.85 16.89 13.56
CA SER A 451 29.96 17.13 14.48
C SER A 451 29.53 18.06 15.62
N PRO A 452 30.16 18.01 16.80
CA PRO A 452 29.78 18.84 17.95
C PRO A 452 29.79 20.34 17.68
N ASP A 453 30.65 20.80 16.76
CA ASP A 453 30.73 22.19 16.31
C ASP A 453 29.70 22.53 15.21
N GLY A 454 28.98 21.52 14.69
CA GLY A 454 27.95 21.66 13.65
C GLY A 454 28.50 22.09 12.29
N THR A 455 29.78 21.88 12.01
CA THR A 455 30.43 22.26 10.73
C THR A 455 30.58 21.08 9.79
N ARG A 456 30.57 19.84 10.28
CA ARG A 456 30.77 18.62 9.50
C ARG A 456 29.65 17.62 9.75
N VAL A 457 29.44 16.71 8.83
CA VAL A 457 28.56 15.55 8.98
C VAL A 457 29.33 14.27 8.69
N ALA A 458 29.24 13.29 9.60
CA ALA A 458 29.65 11.92 9.37
C ALA A 458 28.42 11.08 9.00
N PHE A 459 28.57 10.19 8.03
CA PHE A 459 27.51 9.29 7.56
C PHE A 459 28.14 8.04 6.93
N ASN A 460 27.39 6.97 6.77
CA ASN A 460 27.86 5.85 5.97
C ASN A 460 27.07 5.72 4.66
N SER A 461 27.71 5.17 3.66
CA SER A 461 27.07 4.59 2.48
C SER A 461 27.14 3.08 2.59
N ASP A 462 26.05 2.38 2.28
CA ASP A 462 25.97 0.92 2.33
C ASP A 462 25.30 0.37 1.07
N THR A 463 26.05 -0.42 0.29
CA THR A 463 25.57 -1.10 -0.91
C THR A 463 25.18 -2.56 -0.64
N GLY A 464 25.13 -2.97 0.64
CA GLY A 464 24.93 -4.36 1.04
C GLY A 464 26.21 -5.20 1.03
N THR A 465 27.14 -4.94 0.12
CA THR A 465 28.45 -5.62 0.02
C THR A 465 29.58 -4.76 0.59
N VAL A 466 29.50 -3.45 0.46
CA VAL A 466 30.50 -2.47 0.91
C VAL A 466 29.80 -1.40 1.73
N ALA A 467 30.28 -1.19 2.96
CA ALA A 467 29.83 -0.11 3.82
C ALA A 467 31.01 0.80 4.22
N ILE A 468 30.91 2.09 3.96
CA ILE A 468 32.00 3.06 4.14
C ILE A 468 31.49 4.25 4.97
N VAL A 469 32.28 4.66 5.96
CA VAL A 469 32.05 5.92 6.68
C VAL A 469 32.73 7.08 5.93
N TRP A 470 31.98 8.16 5.79
CA TRP A 470 32.37 9.40 5.09
C TRP A 470 32.26 10.58 6.05
N ILE A 471 33.06 11.61 5.79
CA ILE A 471 32.94 12.94 6.41
C ILE A 471 32.79 13.99 5.32
N TYR A 472 31.83 14.89 5.51
CA TYR A 472 31.58 16.02 4.62
C TYR A 472 31.53 17.32 5.40
N ASP A 473 32.18 18.35 4.87
CA ASP A 473 32.16 19.71 5.41
C ASP A 473 30.93 20.45 4.90
N LEU A 474 30.12 20.98 5.79
CA LEU A 474 28.85 21.64 5.47
C LEU A 474 29.04 23.01 4.79
N SER A 475 30.26 23.55 4.72
CA SER A 475 30.57 24.70 3.86
C SER A 475 30.40 24.37 2.37
N GLY A 476 30.48 23.08 2.01
CA GLY A 476 30.38 22.62 0.63
C GLY A 476 31.55 23.01 -0.25
N THR A 477 32.67 23.47 0.33
CA THR A 477 33.87 23.90 -0.39
C THR A 477 34.83 22.74 -0.69
N THR A 478 34.67 21.61 0.03
CA THR A 478 35.51 20.43 -0.13
C THR A 478 34.68 19.21 -0.53
N ALA A 479 35.28 18.29 -1.26
CA ALA A 479 34.67 17.00 -1.55
C ALA A 479 34.49 16.17 -0.26
N MET A 480 33.48 15.28 -0.24
CA MET A 480 33.35 14.31 0.85
C MET A 480 34.60 13.44 0.93
N ARG A 481 35.02 13.17 2.15
CA ARG A 481 36.23 12.41 2.43
C ARG A 481 35.87 11.04 2.99
N ARG A 482 36.48 10.01 2.42
CA ARG A 482 36.40 8.66 2.94
C ARG A 482 37.19 8.57 4.24
N LEU A 483 36.53 8.14 5.33
CA LEU A 483 37.17 7.94 6.61
C LEU A 483 37.73 6.53 6.78
N THR A 484 36.97 5.51 6.35
CA THR A 484 37.31 4.11 6.56
C THR A 484 37.72 3.41 5.28
N LEU A 485 38.81 2.65 5.31
CA LEU A 485 39.41 2.00 4.14
C LEU A 485 39.21 0.47 4.14
N VAL A 486 39.13 -0.14 5.32
CA VAL A 486 39.09 -1.61 5.52
C VAL A 486 37.81 -2.01 6.24
N GLY A 487 37.20 -3.13 5.83
CA GLY A 487 36.00 -3.71 6.41
C GLY A 487 34.72 -2.98 6.00
N ARG A 488 33.57 -3.52 6.45
CA ARG A 488 32.25 -2.89 6.33
C ARG A 488 32.03 -2.03 7.57
N ASN A 489 31.84 -0.74 7.37
CA ASN A 489 31.82 0.26 8.44
C ASN A 489 30.51 1.03 8.46
N ARG A 490 29.84 1.05 9.63
CA ARG A 490 28.46 1.57 9.80
C ARG A 490 28.32 2.37 11.08
N PHE A 491 27.24 3.12 11.20
CA PHE A 491 26.77 3.79 12.41
C PHE A 491 27.81 4.76 13.01
N PRO A 492 28.26 5.77 12.25
CA PRO A 492 29.24 6.72 12.77
C PRO A 492 28.67 7.57 13.92
N VAL A 493 29.46 7.83 14.96
CA VAL A 493 29.14 8.71 16.10
C VAL A 493 30.37 9.53 16.48
N TRP A 494 30.21 10.85 16.50
CA TRP A 494 31.31 11.78 16.86
C TRP A 494 31.66 11.73 18.33
N SER A 495 32.95 11.79 18.65
CA SER A 495 33.40 12.12 20.00
C SER A 495 33.07 13.59 20.34
N PRO A 496 32.89 13.94 21.62
CA PRO A 496 32.47 15.28 22.04
C PRO A 496 33.45 16.40 21.68
N ASP A 497 34.72 16.05 21.49
CA ASP A 497 35.79 16.97 21.05
C ASP A 497 35.84 17.15 19.52
N GLY A 498 35.02 16.39 18.77
CA GLY A 498 35.01 16.41 17.32
C GLY A 498 36.29 15.90 16.66
N GLN A 499 37.20 15.28 17.41
CA GLN A 499 38.49 14.79 16.90
C GLN A 499 38.40 13.37 16.38
N HIS A 500 37.41 12.59 16.83
CA HIS A 500 37.27 11.17 16.49
C HIS A 500 35.85 10.83 16.07
N VAL A 501 35.72 9.72 15.34
CA VAL A 501 34.44 9.08 15.01
C VAL A 501 34.52 7.61 15.46
N ALA A 502 33.57 7.19 16.28
CA ALA A 502 33.33 5.78 16.58
C ALA A 502 32.37 5.17 15.55
N PHE A 503 32.56 3.92 15.18
CA PHE A 503 31.73 3.22 14.20
C PHE A 503 31.82 1.71 14.43
N GLN A 504 30.81 0.96 13.96
CA GLN A 504 30.86 -0.50 13.87
C GLN A 504 31.71 -0.93 12.67
N SER A 505 32.50 -2.01 12.83
CA SER A 505 33.30 -2.58 11.74
C SER A 505 33.49 -4.08 11.91
N ASP A 506 33.54 -4.82 10.77
CA ASP A 506 33.88 -6.23 10.72
C ASP A 506 35.34 -6.49 10.35
N ARG A 507 36.21 -5.47 10.39
CA ARG A 507 37.63 -5.54 9.94
C ARG A 507 38.49 -6.59 10.62
N GLU A 508 38.10 -7.04 11.81
CA GLU A 508 38.82 -8.07 12.59
C GLU A 508 37.97 -9.34 12.78
N GLY A 509 36.92 -9.54 11.93
CA GLY A 509 36.14 -10.75 11.85
C GLY A 509 34.91 -10.80 12.76
N ASP A 510 34.70 -9.79 13.62
CA ASP A 510 33.47 -9.59 14.41
C ASP A 510 32.94 -8.17 14.24
N LEU A 511 31.67 -7.96 14.52
CA LEU A 511 31.00 -6.64 14.41
C LEU A 511 31.19 -5.79 15.66
N GLY A 512 32.46 -5.47 15.98
CA GLY A 512 32.84 -4.62 17.11
C GLY A 512 32.82 -3.13 16.80
N ILE A 513 33.05 -2.31 17.84
CA ILE A 513 33.19 -0.85 17.74
C ILE A 513 34.63 -0.45 17.61
N PHE A 514 34.92 0.42 16.66
CA PHE A 514 36.23 1.03 16.43
C PHE A 514 36.14 2.55 16.49
N ARG A 515 37.24 3.21 16.84
CA ARG A 515 37.37 4.66 16.79
C ARG A 515 38.51 5.04 15.83
N GLN A 516 38.33 6.08 15.06
CA GLN A 516 39.37 6.62 14.17
C GLN A 516 39.37 8.15 14.24
N ARG A 517 40.57 8.77 14.04
CA ARG A 517 40.68 10.22 13.97
C ARG A 517 39.85 10.75 12.77
N ALA A 518 39.08 11.80 13.06
CA ALA A 518 38.19 12.38 12.06
C ALA A 518 38.92 13.08 10.90
N ASP A 519 40.22 13.41 11.06
CA ASP A 519 41.09 13.91 9.98
C ASP A 519 41.55 12.79 9.02
N GLY A 520 41.23 11.51 9.33
CA GLY A 520 41.61 10.34 8.53
C GLY A 520 43.04 9.88 8.78
N THR A 521 43.77 10.51 9.69
CA THR A 521 45.14 10.09 10.08
C THR A 521 45.09 8.95 11.10
N GLY A 522 46.19 8.19 11.21
CA GLY A 522 46.34 7.07 12.13
C GLY A 522 45.50 5.84 11.71
N THR A 523 45.62 4.82 12.56
CA THR A 523 44.87 3.57 12.40
C THR A 523 43.63 3.58 13.28
N ALA A 524 42.59 2.83 12.89
CA ALA A 524 41.40 2.66 13.69
C ALA A 524 41.73 1.83 14.96
N GLU A 525 41.38 2.35 16.12
CA GLU A 525 41.54 1.72 17.41
C GLU A 525 40.29 0.93 17.79
N ARG A 526 40.45 -0.31 18.23
CA ARG A 526 39.35 -1.15 18.69
C ARG A 526 38.87 -0.76 20.08
N PHE A 527 37.58 -0.59 20.27
CA PHE A 527 36.92 -0.31 21.53
C PHE A 527 36.24 -1.53 22.12
N THR A 528 35.49 -2.27 21.30
CA THR A 528 34.79 -3.47 21.78
C THR A 528 35.04 -4.65 20.87
N LYS A 529 34.93 -5.84 21.44
CA LYS A 529 34.86 -7.11 20.68
C LYS A 529 33.47 -7.70 20.86
N ALA A 530 32.78 -7.96 19.76
CA ALA A 530 31.50 -8.60 19.83
C ALA A 530 31.64 -10.11 20.03
N ASP A 531 30.80 -10.70 20.86
CA ASP A 531 30.76 -12.15 21.05
C ASP A 531 30.19 -12.81 19.77
N PRO A 532 30.54 -14.08 19.49
CA PRO A 532 29.97 -14.83 18.37
C PRO A 532 28.43 -14.78 18.41
N GLY A 533 27.81 -14.48 17.27
CA GLY A 533 26.36 -14.31 17.18
C GLY A 533 25.83 -13.00 17.79
N THR A 534 26.69 -11.98 17.97
CA THR A 534 26.28 -10.64 18.37
C THR A 534 26.94 -9.57 17.53
N SER A 535 26.41 -8.36 17.60
CA SER A 535 27.03 -7.17 17.02
C SER A 535 26.87 -5.98 17.96
N HIS A 536 27.81 -5.03 17.92
CA HIS A 536 27.82 -3.82 18.74
C HIS A 536 27.55 -2.61 17.86
N VAL A 537 26.56 -1.79 18.22
CA VAL A 537 26.14 -0.60 17.47
C VAL A 537 26.32 0.64 18.33
N PRO A 538 27.27 1.53 18.03
CA PRO A 538 27.48 2.75 18.83
C PRO A 538 26.27 3.69 18.72
N GLN A 539 25.90 4.36 19.83
CA GLN A 539 24.74 5.22 19.94
C GLN A 539 25.09 6.68 20.25
N SER A 540 25.72 6.95 21.35
CA SER A 540 26.04 8.30 21.84
C SER A 540 27.20 8.32 22.80
N TRP A 541 28.07 9.32 22.70
CA TRP A 541 29.08 9.62 23.70
C TRP A 541 28.53 10.45 24.87
N SER A 542 29.05 10.25 26.07
CA SER A 542 28.85 11.21 27.15
C SER A 542 29.54 12.54 26.80
N PRO A 543 28.99 13.70 27.22
CA PRO A 543 29.56 15.02 26.88
C PRO A 543 31.03 15.22 27.36
N ASP A 544 31.43 14.52 28.39
CA ASP A 544 32.78 14.52 28.92
C ASP A 544 33.74 13.55 28.20
N GLY A 545 33.24 12.76 27.25
CA GLY A 545 34.02 11.80 26.48
C GLY A 545 34.43 10.52 27.21
N ARG A 546 34.02 10.33 28.46
CA ARG A 546 34.44 9.18 29.28
C ARG A 546 33.67 7.90 28.98
N TYR A 547 32.45 8.03 28.44
CA TYR A 547 31.55 6.90 28.19
C TYR A 547 30.99 6.91 26.80
N LEU A 548 30.73 5.71 26.25
CA LEU A 548 30.04 5.48 24.99
C LEU A 548 28.86 4.52 25.21
N LEU A 549 27.66 4.96 24.90
CA LEU A 549 26.48 4.08 24.83
C LEU A 549 26.48 3.27 23.52
N TYR A 550 26.13 2.00 23.61
CA TYR A 550 25.99 1.14 22.43
C TYR A 550 24.96 0.06 22.67
N ASP A 551 24.34 -0.41 21.57
CA ASP A 551 23.47 -1.58 21.61
C ASP A 551 24.28 -2.86 21.36
N THR A 552 24.03 -3.91 22.15
CA THR A 552 24.38 -5.28 21.82
C THR A 552 23.18 -5.91 21.08
N VAL A 553 23.41 -6.35 19.87
CA VAL A 553 22.39 -6.91 18.98
C VAL A 553 22.68 -8.39 18.75
N PRO A 554 21.83 -9.33 19.25
CA PRO A 554 21.97 -10.75 18.94
C PRO A 554 21.82 -11.03 17.44
N ASP A 555 22.55 -12.01 16.91
CA ASP A 555 22.42 -12.53 15.57
C ASP A 555 22.16 -14.05 15.62
N PRO A 556 21.00 -14.57 15.20
CA PRO A 556 19.82 -13.81 14.74
C PRO A 556 19.20 -12.97 15.88
N PRO A 557 18.50 -11.88 15.59
CA PRO A 557 17.98 -10.95 16.61
C PRO A 557 16.79 -11.56 17.40
N ARG A 558 17.04 -12.70 18.06
CA ARG A 558 16.12 -13.35 18.98
C ARG A 558 16.48 -12.90 20.40
N GLY A 559 15.54 -12.27 21.11
CA GLY A 559 15.74 -11.87 22.49
C GLY A 559 15.90 -10.37 22.73
N GLY A 560 15.87 -9.54 21.69
CA GLY A 560 15.95 -8.09 21.80
C GLY A 560 17.39 -7.56 21.96
N LYS A 561 17.53 -6.25 21.78
CA LYS A 561 18.79 -5.51 21.96
C LYS A 561 18.93 -5.09 23.42
N SER A 562 20.14 -5.06 23.93
CA SER A 562 20.47 -4.55 25.27
C SER A 562 21.30 -3.28 25.13
N LEU A 563 20.93 -2.25 25.89
CA LEU A 563 21.72 -1.03 25.95
C LEU A 563 22.89 -1.21 26.93
N MET A 564 24.09 -0.93 26.45
CA MET A 564 25.34 -1.07 27.17
C MET A 564 26.03 0.28 27.28
N ILE A 565 26.89 0.41 28.26
CA ILE A 565 27.80 1.53 28.43
C ILE A 565 29.24 1.04 28.49
N LEU A 566 30.10 1.67 27.68
CA LEU A 566 31.54 1.43 27.63
C LEU A 566 32.28 2.54 28.37
N SER A 567 33.12 2.19 29.33
CA SER A 567 34.18 3.10 29.85
C SER A 567 35.30 3.21 28.81
N VAL A 568 35.56 4.41 28.33
CA VAL A 568 36.55 4.64 27.27
C VAL A 568 37.99 4.43 27.77
N ALA A 569 38.25 4.78 29.04
CA ALA A 569 39.58 4.65 29.65
C ALA A 569 39.96 3.18 29.82
N ASP A 570 39.06 2.39 30.40
CA ASP A 570 39.35 1.02 30.81
C ASP A 570 38.93 -0.01 29.73
N LYS A 571 38.19 0.42 28.71
CA LYS A 571 37.57 -0.41 27.69
C LYS A 571 36.68 -1.54 28.26
N THR A 572 36.09 -1.26 29.44
CA THR A 572 35.15 -2.16 30.10
C THR A 572 33.71 -1.79 29.78
N SER A 573 32.87 -2.80 29.62
CA SER A 573 31.45 -2.61 29.28
C SER A 573 30.57 -3.18 30.37
N MET A 574 29.46 -2.47 30.67
CA MET A 574 28.41 -2.94 31.56
C MET A 574 27.02 -2.61 31.01
N PRO A 575 25.97 -3.33 31.39
CA PRO A 575 24.61 -2.96 31.05
C PRO A 575 24.23 -1.57 31.59
N PHE A 576 23.48 -0.79 30.79
CA PHE A 576 22.87 0.44 31.27
C PHE A 576 21.46 0.13 31.80
N GLY A 577 21.39 -0.17 33.11
CA GLY A 577 20.16 -0.69 33.72
C GLY A 577 19.69 -1.99 33.07
N ASP A 578 18.37 -2.24 33.12
CA ASP A 578 17.74 -3.39 32.47
C ASP A 578 17.09 -3.03 31.10
N VAL A 579 17.71 -2.08 30.37
CA VAL A 579 17.13 -1.60 29.11
C VAL A 579 17.27 -2.65 28.04
N ARG A 580 16.10 -3.21 27.63
CA ARG A 580 15.97 -4.15 26.52
C ARG A 580 14.93 -3.66 25.54
N SER A 581 15.18 -3.81 24.25
CA SER A 581 14.31 -3.34 23.20
C SER A 581 14.31 -4.30 22.00
N ALA A 582 13.16 -4.56 21.41
CA ALA A 582 13.08 -5.35 20.18
C ALA A 582 13.80 -4.66 19.00
N PHE A 583 13.90 -3.31 19.02
CA PHE A 583 14.54 -2.50 17.99
C PHE A 583 15.67 -1.65 18.57
N ALA A 584 16.33 -0.83 17.73
CA ALA A 584 17.40 0.06 18.14
C ALA A 584 16.96 0.97 19.30
N THR A 585 17.77 1.07 20.33
CA THR A 585 17.46 1.94 21.47
C THR A 585 17.60 3.42 21.13
N SER A 586 18.42 3.75 20.13
CA SER A 586 18.73 5.13 19.72
C SER A 586 19.07 6.03 20.90
N ALA A 587 19.81 5.47 21.84
CA ALA A 587 20.12 6.11 23.12
C ALA A 587 20.99 7.36 22.92
N THR A 588 20.72 8.40 23.70
CA THR A 588 21.45 9.67 23.64
C THR A 588 21.61 10.30 25.03
N PHE A 589 22.80 10.77 25.33
CA PHE A 589 23.06 11.56 26.54
C PHE A 589 22.44 12.95 26.44
N SER A 590 21.95 13.46 27.56
CA SER A 590 21.65 14.89 27.71
C SER A 590 22.92 15.74 27.60
N PRO A 591 22.82 17.03 27.22
CA PRO A 591 23.97 17.91 27.07
C PRO A 591 24.79 18.08 28.36
N ASP A 592 24.16 17.96 29.54
CA ASP A 592 24.81 17.99 30.85
C ASP A 592 25.39 16.63 31.30
N GLY A 593 25.11 15.56 30.52
CA GLY A 593 25.60 14.21 30.80
C GLY A 593 24.93 13.51 31.99
N GLN A 594 23.88 14.09 32.57
CA GLN A 594 23.21 13.53 33.74
C GLN A 594 22.03 12.61 33.44
N TRP A 595 21.59 12.58 32.16
CA TRP A 595 20.42 11.82 31.71
C TRP A 595 20.73 11.08 30.41
N VAL A 596 20.04 9.96 30.23
CA VAL A 596 20.03 9.20 28.97
C VAL A 596 18.60 9.05 28.51
N ALA A 597 18.30 9.52 27.29
CA ALA A 597 17.04 9.24 26.60
C ALA A 597 17.22 8.06 25.67
N TYR A 598 16.25 7.15 25.60
CA TYR A 598 16.31 5.96 24.77
C TYR A 598 14.91 5.47 24.38
N THR A 599 14.88 4.58 23.41
CA THR A 599 13.66 3.94 22.90
C THR A 599 13.57 2.51 23.39
N VAL A 600 12.41 2.11 23.88
CA VAL A 600 12.05 0.71 24.12
C VAL A 600 10.90 0.33 23.20
N SER A 601 11.09 -0.75 22.46
CA SER A 601 10.05 -1.35 21.64
C SER A 601 9.76 -2.74 22.20
N ALA A 602 8.51 -2.97 22.59
CA ALA A 602 8.05 -4.25 23.08
C ALA A 602 6.69 -4.62 22.42
N GLN A 603 6.46 -5.92 22.26
CA GLN A 603 5.24 -6.42 21.61
C GLN A 603 3.95 -5.98 22.31
N ALA A 604 4.01 -5.83 23.65
CA ALA A 604 2.84 -5.50 24.45
C ALA A 604 2.53 -4.00 24.52
N THR A 605 3.57 -3.14 24.47
CA THR A 605 3.44 -1.69 24.75
C THR A 605 3.77 -0.80 23.55
N GLY A 606 4.15 -1.41 22.41
CA GLY A 606 4.60 -0.66 21.24
C GLY A 606 5.96 -0.01 21.44
N THR A 607 6.23 1.08 20.71
CA THR A 607 7.50 1.82 20.75
C THR A 607 7.34 3.09 21.58
N ARG A 608 8.13 3.20 22.66
CA ARG A 608 8.06 4.31 23.61
C ARG A 608 9.44 4.89 23.89
N THR A 609 9.47 6.18 24.14
CA THR A 609 10.67 6.91 24.57
C THR A 609 10.68 7.04 26.09
N TYR A 610 11.84 6.77 26.68
CA TYR A 610 12.11 6.89 28.11
C TYR A 610 13.33 7.77 28.36
N VAL A 611 13.38 8.32 29.55
CA VAL A 611 14.57 9.03 30.10
C VAL A 611 14.92 8.42 31.44
N GLN A 612 16.21 8.25 31.69
CA GLN A 612 16.74 7.68 32.93
C GLN A 612 17.98 8.48 33.40
N PRO A 613 18.19 8.66 34.71
CA PRO A 613 19.42 9.28 35.24
C PRO A 613 20.70 8.54 34.82
N PHE A 614 21.76 9.26 34.71
CA PHE A 614 23.11 8.69 34.57
C PHE A 614 24.00 9.10 35.74
N PRO A 615 24.59 8.14 36.45
CA PRO A 615 24.47 6.67 36.35
C PRO A 615 23.04 6.16 36.59
N ALA A 616 22.75 4.98 36.03
CA ALA A 616 21.41 4.39 36.13
C ALA A 616 21.03 4.12 37.60
N THR A 617 19.90 4.68 38.03
CA THR A 617 19.37 4.50 39.40
C THR A 617 18.22 3.52 39.48
N GLY A 618 17.79 2.99 38.32
CA GLY A 618 16.57 2.16 38.15
C GLY A 618 15.30 2.97 37.94
N THR A 619 15.28 4.28 38.17
CA THR A 619 14.12 5.15 37.90
C THR A 619 14.04 5.45 36.43
N GLN A 620 12.88 5.20 35.81
CA GLN A 620 12.62 5.46 34.40
C GLN A 620 11.42 6.41 34.27
N TYR A 621 11.55 7.42 33.43
CA TYR A 621 10.49 8.38 33.12
C TYR A 621 10.02 8.15 31.68
N GLU A 622 8.74 7.81 31.51
CA GLU A 622 8.14 7.64 30.20
C GLU A 622 7.80 9.00 29.58
N ILE A 623 8.30 9.26 28.38
CA ILE A 623 8.01 10.47 27.60
C ILE A 623 6.80 10.28 26.69
N GLY A 624 6.43 9.04 26.41
CA GLY A 624 5.30 8.65 25.60
C GLY A 624 5.69 7.89 24.31
N VAL A 625 4.68 7.65 23.46
CA VAL A 625 4.88 6.91 22.20
C VAL A 625 5.88 7.64 21.31
N GLY A 626 6.90 6.95 20.82
CA GLY A 626 7.88 7.53 19.90
C GLY A 626 9.22 6.81 19.92
N SER A 627 10.05 7.15 18.93
CA SER A 627 11.39 6.59 18.73
C SER A 627 12.42 7.68 18.42
N HIS A 628 13.69 7.30 18.44
CA HIS A 628 14.82 8.13 18.04
C HIS A 628 14.92 9.46 18.78
N PRO A 629 14.98 9.46 20.13
CA PRO A 629 15.06 10.69 20.90
C PRO A 629 16.35 11.46 20.60
N VAL A 630 16.25 12.79 20.57
CA VAL A 630 17.41 13.71 20.48
C VAL A 630 17.15 14.90 21.40
N TRP A 631 18.09 15.21 22.24
CA TRP A 631 18.05 16.39 23.10
C TRP A 631 18.27 17.68 22.30
N SER A 632 17.59 18.75 22.70
CA SER A 632 17.99 20.10 22.31
C SER A 632 19.37 20.43 22.91
N SER A 633 20.07 21.37 22.31
CA SER A 633 21.43 21.76 22.73
C SER A 633 21.47 22.31 24.13
N ASP A 634 20.40 22.90 24.62
CA ASP A 634 20.26 23.44 25.98
C ASP A 634 19.69 22.44 26.99
N GLY A 635 19.32 21.24 26.53
CA GLY A 635 18.75 20.18 27.36
C GLY A 635 17.33 20.43 27.85
N THR A 636 16.65 21.47 27.34
CA THR A 636 15.30 21.84 27.79
C THR A 636 14.18 21.15 26.97
N SER A 637 14.53 20.50 25.89
CA SER A 637 13.58 19.81 25.03
C SER A 637 14.12 18.46 24.55
N LEU A 638 13.22 17.51 24.35
CA LEU A 638 13.49 16.22 23.74
C LEU A 638 12.67 16.07 22.47
N PHE A 639 13.35 15.94 21.34
CA PHE A 639 12.73 15.65 20.05
C PHE A 639 12.58 14.15 19.87
N SER A 640 11.47 13.70 19.29
CA SER A 640 11.26 12.28 18.95
C SER A 640 10.29 12.12 17.80
N SER A 641 10.29 10.93 17.17
CA SER A 641 9.36 10.56 16.11
C SER A 641 8.27 9.65 16.70
N PRO A 642 7.03 10.15 16.93
CA PRO A 642 5.94 9.32 17.43
C PRO A 642 5.41 8.33 16.39
N GLY A 643 5.72 8.56 15.12
CA GLY A 643 5.36 7.68 14.02
C GLY A 643 6.00 8.14 12.72
N PRO A 644 5.79 7.38 11.64
CA PRO A 644 6.29 7.74 10.33
C PRO A 644 5.82 9.13 9.89
N GLY A 645 6.74 9.93 9.38
CA GLY A 645 6.44 11.30 8.93
C GLY A 645 6.17 12.30 10.07
N GLN A 646 6.08 11.85 11.32
CA GLN A 646 5.80 12.70 12.47
C GLN A 646 7.06 13.07 13.23
N PHE A 647 7.05 14.26 13.77
CA PHE A 647 8.11 14.76 14.64
C PHE A 647 7.47 15.62 15.74
N ARG A 648 7.95 15.46 16.95
CA ARG A 648 7.46 16.24 18.09
C ARG A 648 8.59 16.68 18.98
N SER A 649 8.37 17.74 19.73
CA SER A 649 9.17 18.21 20.82
C SER A 649 8.39 18.08 22.12
N VAL A 650 9.06 17.65 23.18
CA VAL A 650 8.54 17.64 24.55
C VAL A 650 9.47 18.49 25.39
N SER A 651 8.95 19.50 26.09
CA SER A 651 9.75 20.27 27.03
C SER A 651 10.12 19.41 28.23
N VAL A 652 11.35 19.54 28.69
CA VAL A 652 11.93 18.74 29.80
C VAL A 652 12.52 19.66 30.83
N THR A 653 12.16 19.45 32.08
CA THR A 653 12.79 20.06 33.22
C THR A 653 13.50 18.97 34.02
N THR A 654 14.78 19.15 34.28
CA THR A 654 15.62 18.14 34.97
C THR A 654 15.93 18.49 36.45
N LYS A 655 15.63 19.69 36.86
CA LYS A 655 15.85 20.20 38.23
C LYS A 655 14.63 20.99 38.72
N PRO A 656 14.22 20.90 39.99
CA PRO A 656 14.80 20.03 41.07
C PRO A 656 14.38 18.55 40.87
N THR A 657 13.34 18.27 40.12
CA THR A 657 12.84 16.93 39.77
C THR A 657 12.64 16.83 38.28
N PHE A 658 12.71 15.62 37.72
CA PHE A 658 12.42 15.39 36.31
C PHE A 658 10.90 15.58 36.03
N ALA A 659 10.58 16.45 35.08
CA ALA A 659 9.22 16.69 34.63
C ALA A 659 9.18 16.94 33.13
N THR A 660 8.05 16.63 32.49
CA THR A 660 7.82 16.87 31.08
C THR A 660 6.55 17.68 30.86
N GLY A 661 6.58 18.56 29.85
CA GLY A 661 5.39 19.23 29.37
C GLY A 661 4.64 18.41 28.30
N ASP A 662 3.60 19.01 27.75
CA ASP A 662 2.81 18.39 26.68
C ASP A 662 3.63 18.29 25.37
N PRO A 663 3.42 17.22 24.59
CA PRO A 663 4.04 17.05 23.28
C PRO A 663 3.55 18.09 22.27
N VAL A 664 4.46 18.81 21.64
CA VAL A 664 4.16 19.79 20.58
C VAL A 664 4.61 19.21 19.24
N PRO A 665 3.70 19.10 18.25
CA PRO A 665 4.07 18.73 16.89
C PRO A 665 5.08 19.72 16.29
N VAL A 666 6.10 19.21 15.63
CA VAL A 666 7.11 20.03 14.95
C VAL A 666 7.01 19.75 13.46
N GLN A 667 6.84 20.79 12.64
CA GLN A 667 6.89 20.68 11.19
C GLN A 667 8.31 20.39 10.74
N ARG A 668 8.48 19.51 9.79
CA ARG A 668 9.76 19.23 9.14
C ARG A 668 9.55 18.71 7.73
N ALA A 669 10.60 18.78 6.91
CA ALA A 669 10.64 18.10 5.61
C ALA A 669 10.47 16.58 5.79
N SER A 670 9.85 15.94 4.82
CA SER A 670 9.67 14.49 4.80
C SER A 670 11.04 13.81 4.74
N LEU A 671 11.36 12.98 5.73
CA LEU A 671 12.56 12.15 5.71
C LEU A 671 12.33 10.90 4.86
N ALA A 672 13.41 10.38 4.27
CA ALA A 672 13.37 9.14 3.50
C ALA A 672 12.77 7.98 4.31
N SER A 673 11.95 7.16 3.68
CA SER A 673 11.05 6.19 4.33
C SER A 673 11.75 5.10 5.16
N SER A 674 12.99 4.76 4.86
CA SER A 674 13.79 3.81 5.65
C SER A 674 14.08 4.27 7.08
N THR A 675 13.83 5.53 7.36
CA THR A 675 14.12 6.16 8.66
C THR A 675 12.92 6.15 9.60
N LEU A 676 11.76 5.76 9.09
CA LEU A 676 10.47 5.99 9.73
C LEU A 676 9.84 4.72 10.33
N THR A 677 10.47 3.56 10.15
CA THR A 677 9.86 2.28 10.55
C THR A 677 10.09 1.89 12.00
N GLY A 678 10.77 2.70 12.80
CA GLY A 678 11.09 2.37 14.20
C GLY A 678 12.04 1.17 14.38
N VAL A 679 12.41 0.51 13.29
CA VAL A 679 13.20 -0.74 13.28
C VAL A 679 14.70 -0.47 13.13
N GLY A 680 15.07 0.65 12.50
CA GLY A 680 16.45 1.04 12.23
C GLY A 680 17.00 2.06 13.22
N ASN A 681 18.28 2.41 13.06
CA ASN A 681 18.89 3.50 13.78
C ASN A 681 18.46 4.87 13.20
N ARG A 682 18.60 5.92 14.00
CA ARG A 682 18.19 7.29 13.67
C ARG A 682 18.84 7.80 12.38
N ALA A 683 18.04 8.27 11.44
CA ALA A 683 18.48 8.79 10.13
C ALA A 683 18.46 10.32 10.05
N TYR A 684 18.37 10.99 11.15
CA TYR A 684 18.56 12.43 11.30
C TYR A 684 19.41 12.71 12.52
N ASP A 685 19.92 13.92 12.62
CA ASP A 685 20.58 14.43 13.79
C ASP A 685 20.31 15.92 13.98
N ILE A 686 20.35 16.36 15.26
CA ILE A 686 20.17 17.75 15.65
C ILE A 686 21.48 18.20 16.32
N GLY A 687 22.12 19.17 15.69
CA GLY A 687 23.38 19.74 16.21
C GLY A 687 23.14 20.73 17.34
N ARG A 688 24.20 21.00 18.12
CA ARG A 688 24.19 22.01 19.19
C ARG A 688 23.85 23.42 18.73
N ASN A 689 24.04 23.72 17.46
CA ASN A 689 23.67 24.99 16.83
C ASN A 689 22.23 25.04 16.29
N GLY A 690 21.40 24.04 16.63
CA GLY A 690 20.03 23.90 16.16
C GLY A 690 19.89 23.46 14.69
N LYS A 691 20.99 23.24 13.97
CA LYS A 691 20.92 22.66 12.62
C LYS A 691 20.43 21.23 12.69
N VAL A 692 19.58 20.85 11.76
CA VAL A 692 19.11 19.47 11.61
C VAL A 692 19.67 18.94 10.29
N VAL A 693 20.28 17.75 10.32
CA VAL A 693 20.66 17.01 9.13
C VAL A 693 19.81 15.76 9.01
N GLY A 694 19.42 15.39 7.82
CA GLY A 694 18.61 14.17 7.59
C GLY A 694 18.76 13.65 6.17
N LEU A 695 18.25 12.43 6.00
CA LEU A 695 18.13 11.78 4.70
C LEU A 695 16.77 12.11 4.11
N ILE A 696 16.74 12.59 2.89
CA ILE A 696 15.53 12.86 2.12
C ILE A 696 15.52 11.98 0.85
N GLU A 697 14.34 11.78 0.28
CA GLU A 697 14.25 11.10 -1.00
C GLU A 697 14.86 11.97 -2.10
N THR A 698 15.58 11.36 -3.03
CA THR A 698 16.25 12.04 -4.13
C THR A 698 15.24 12.83 -4.99
N GLY A 699 15.57 14.08 -5.32
CA GLY A 699 14.73 14.95 -6.14
C GLY A 699 13.72 15.80 -5.35
N VAL A 700 13.65 15.69 -4.02
CA VAL A 700 12.87 16.59 -3.16
C VAL A 700 13.69 17.82 -2.83
N GLY A 701 13.68 18.84 -3.70
CA GLY A 701 14.31 20.15 -3.46
C GLY A 701 13.38 21.12 -2.75
N ALA A 702 13.97 22.15 -2.14
CA ALA A 702 13.35 23.17 -1.28
C ALA A 702 12.18 23.98 -1.90
N ASN A 703 11.91 23.87 -3.20
CA ASN A 703 10.88 24.62 -3.93
C ASN A 703 9.97 23.76 -4.81
N THR A 704 9.99 22.44 -4.67
CA THR A 704 8.89 21.66 -5.22
C THR A 704 7.78 21.72 -4.18
N PRO A 705 6.64 22.39 -4.43
CA PRO A 705 5.43 22.22 -3.62
C PRO A 705 5.25 20.71 -3.57
N GLY A 706 5.27 20.12 -2.37
CA GLY A 706 5.47 18.70 -2.10
C GLY A 706 4.94 17.87 -3.25
N SER A 707 5.76 17.07 -3.89
CA SER A 707 5.33 16.31 -5.07
C SER A 707 4.08 15.57 -4.62
N ALA A 708 2.93 16.07 -5.11
CA ALA A 708 1.63 15.67 -4.58
C ALA A 708 1.62 14.15 -4.60
N SER A 709 1.35 13.54 -3.45
CA SER A 709 1.33 12.08 -3.33
C SER A 709 0.41 11.54 -4.41
N GLN A 710 0.93 10.71 -5.30
CA GLN A 710 0.22 10.23 -6.48
C GLN A 710 0.08 8.72 -6.44
N MET A 711 -0.97 8.23 -7.06
CA MET A 711 -1.12 6.81 -7.41
C MET A 711 -1.52 6.67 -8.88
N GLN A 712 -1.12 5.57 -9.47
CA GLN A 712 -1.43 5.23 -10.86
C GLN A 712 -2.45 4.10 -10.88
N ILE A 713 -3.45 4.22 -11.76
CA ILE A 713 -4.44 3.19 -12.01
C ILE A 713 -4.36 2.76 -13.47
N VAL A 714 -4.33 1.46 -13.68
CA VAL A 714 -4.38 0.84 -15.01
C VAL A 714 -5.61 -0.06 -15.06
N LEU A 715 -6.62 0.34 -15.81
CA LEU A 715 -7.82 -0.47 -16.04
C LEU A 715 -7.57 -1.46 -17.18
N ASN A 716 -8.21 -2.61 -17.11
CA ASN A 716 -8.10 -3.69 -18.11
C ASN A 716 -6.66 -4.17 -18.32
N TRP A 717 -5.83 -4.11 -17.28
CA TRP A 717 -4.41 -4.44 -17.35
C TRP A 717 -4.13 -5.89 -17.76
N PHE A 718 -5.05 -6.82 -17.48
CA PHE A 718 -4.92 -8.21 -17.92
C PHE A 718 -4.83 -8.33 -19.44
N GLU A 719 -5.42 -7.42 -20.21
CA GLU A 719 -5.31 -7.43 -21.68
C GLU A 719 -3.89 -7.07 -22.14
N GLU A 720 -3.24 -6.14 -21.45
CA GLU A 720 -1.84 -5.81 -21.72
C GLU A 720 -0.91 -6.97 -21.32
N LEU A 721 -1.15 -7.61 -20.17
CA LEU A 721 -0.37 -8.77 -19.74
C LEU A 721 -0.43 -9.88 -20.78
N LYS A 722 -1.61 -10.23 -21.29
CA LYS A 722 -1.78 -11.23 -22.35
C LYS A 722 -0.99 -10.91 -23.61
N GLN A 723 -0.91 -9.62 -23.99
CA GLN A 723 -0.14 -9.18 -25.16
C GLN A 723 1.36 -9.24 -24.94
N ARG A 724 1.85 -8.86 -23.75
CA ARG A 724 3.28 -8.79 -23.44
C ARG A 724 3.89 -10.14 -23.06
N THR A 725 3.09 -11.00 -22.46
CA THR A 725 3.52 -12.32 -21.97
C THR A 725 2.91 -13.46 -22.79
N ALA A 726 2.66 -13.24 -24.10
CA ALA A 726 2.08 -14.26 -24.98
C ALA A 726 2.76 -15.59 -24.69
N VAL A 727 2.01 -16.50 -24.08
CA VAL A 727 2.47 -17.84 -23.75
C VAL A 727 2.80 -18.52 -25.08
N GLN A 728 4.07 -18.84 -25.30
CA GLN A 728 4.51 -19.74 -26.36
C GLN A 728 3.97 -21.14 -26.11
#